data_a4b0682f23a60ded5ed70432aaa1503a
#
_entry.id   a4b0682f23a60ded5ed70432aaa1503a
#
_cell.length_a   1.000
_cell.length_b   1.000
_cell.length_c   1.000
_cell.angle_alpha   90.00
_cell.angle_beta   90.00
_cell.angle_gamma   90.00
#
_symmetry.space_group_name_H-M   'P 1'
#
loop_
_entity.id
_entity.type
_entity.pdbx_description
1 polymer ?
#
loop_
_entity_poly.entity_id
_entity_poly.type
_entity_poly.pdbx_seq_one_letter_code
_entity_poly.pdbx_strand_id
1 'polypeptide(L)'
;MKKLLLTLLVLCVAICTNANTIYELSAATCTAAAKATGPWAFNNGFSIMPSDESKTYQSANGGIKYSAGVQYTITLPAGVSIKHVEIVGYNNYADADSYIAELNGKKYGETEYVFPQKTADGNTVSTTKSITFADAATGTITFTPQGKQVVWTISLYDYNPADVKEEEPTGDRNTNLYYTPESQMEKLDRAPVALPASSGKGVFLSWRFLGTDNLQTKFDVVRNGSTIKRDLSVTNFTDATGANTSSYVIVAKVNGEEVDRTEPVSSWGNIFRRQTLDRPAGGTIGGAEYTYSPNDCSVGDVDGDGKYELIVKWDPSNSHDNSQSGYTGNVYLDAYKLNLDSETPTKLWRIDLGQNIRAGAHYTQFLVYDFDGDGKAEVICKTAAGSKDGAGNYVSEAATDTKIKAVNNTKDWRNSIGKVTGGQEWLTVFNGETGKAIHTVFYNPNRNGGIGGEAGWTKNWDDRSGKNDKEYGNRGERYLAAVAYLDGPDANPSAVLLRGYYTYSYIWAVDFDGKELKTKWFHASEEKNKYKVTDANGNTKTYNAPIATGKVSGSRTCYGNGNHNISVGDYDGDGCDEITFGASALNNDGTLLYSTGFGHGDAIHVGDIDPDRPGMESFTVHEESQYGWDLHDAATGEIICSSTGSADNGRGIAADIIEKHRGWEFASSN
;
A
#
# COMPACT_ATOMS: atom_id res chain seq x y z
N MET A 1 12.16 62.75 2.87
CA MET A 1 10.94 62.01 3.30
C MET A 1 11.34 60.59 3.59
N LYS A 2 11.59 60.30 4.85
CA LYS A 2 11.94 58.95 5.34
C LYS A 2 10.66 58.13 5.43
N LYS A 3 10.58 57.06 4.64
CA LYS A 3 9.52 56.06 4.81
C LYS A 3 10.00 55.05 5.85
N LEU A 4 9.24 54.97 6.89
CA LEU A 4 9.30 54.02 7.96
C LEU A 4 9.08 52.60 7.38
N LEU A 5 10.10 51.74 7.46
CA LEU A 5 9.98 50.32 7.17
C LEU A 5 9.47 49.67 8.44
N LEU A 6 8.16 49.40 8.48
CA LEU A 6 7.54 48.64 9.55
C LEU A 6 7.85 47.15 9.27
N THR A 7 8.86 46.62 9.93
CA THR A 7 9.15 45.21 9.96
C THR A 7 8.06 44.54 10.77
N LEU A 8 7.09 43.95 10.09
CA LEU A 8 6.11 43.07 10.72
C LEU A 8 6.86 41.77 11.05
N LEU A 9 7.30 41.68 12.29
CA LEU A 9 7.74 40.42 12.87
C LEU A 9 6.47 39.57 13.04
N VAL A 10 6.16 38.77 12.04
CA VAL A 10 5.14 37.72 12.22
C VAL A 10 5.78 36.71 13.16
N LEU A 11 5.44 36.84 14.43
CA LEU A 11 5.63 35.77 15.39
C LEU A 11 4.71 34.65 14.92
N CYS A 12 5.23 33.71 14.15
CA CYS A 12 4.61 32.40 14.03
C CYS A 12 4.66 31.79 15.44
N VAL A 13 3.66 32.11 16.24
CA VAL A 13 3.23 31.21 17.29
C VAL A 13 2.68 30.03 16.51
N ALA A 14 3.48 28.99 16.36
CA ALA A 14 2.92 27.67 16.11
C ALA A 14 1.92 27.46 17.25
N ILE A 15 0.65 27.65 16.95
CA ILE A 15 -0.41 27.03 17.73
C ILE A 15 -0.26 25.56 17.36
N CYS A 16 0.62 24.85 18.08
CA CYS A 16 0.44 23.44 18.28
C CYS A 16 -0.93 23.33 18.94
N THR A 17 -1.97 23.15 18.16
CA THR A 17 -3.16 22.49 18.63
C THR A 17 -2.63 21.21 19.25
N ASN A 18 -2.87 20.99 20.54
CA ASN A 18 -2.37 19.84 21.30
C ASN A 18 -2.74 18.58 20.54
N ALA A 19 -1.82 18.06 19.75
CA ALA A 19 -1.97 16.75 19.18
C ALA A 19 -2.01 15.80 20.37
N ASN A 20 -3.11 15.06 20.50
CA ASN A 20 -3.29 14.06 21.54
C ASN A 20 -2.11 13.09 21.51
N THR A 21 -1.28 13.08 22.54
CA THR A 21 -0.03 12.30 22.55
C THR A 21 -0.14 11.09 23.44
N ILE A 22 0.29 9.94 22.92
CA ILE A 22 0.39 8.68 23.67
C ILE A 22 1.87 8.34 23.83
N TYR A 23 2.30 8.11 25.05
CA TYR A 23 3.65 7.66 25.36
C TYR A 23 3.60 6.21 25.82
N GLU A 24 4.38 5.33 25.20
CA GLU A 24 4.42 3.91 25.52
C GLU A 24 5.66 3.56 26.35
N LEU A 25 5.47 2.86 27.45
CA LEU A 25 6.52 2.27 28.27
C LEU A 25 6.38 0.74 28.22
N SER A 26 7.24 0.10 27.46
CA SER A 26 7.24 -1.35 27.24
C SER A 26 8.67 -1.91 27.30
N ALA A 27 8.81 -3.22 27.22
CA ALA A 27 10.13 -3.84 27.12
C ALA A 27 10.86 -3.45 25.82
N ALA A 28 10.12 -3.14 24.75
CA ALA A 28 10.68 -2.70 23.47
C ALA A 28 11.19 -1.26 23.52
N THR A 29 10.54 -0.37 24.27
CA THR A 29 10.95 1.04 24.43
C THR A 29 11.95 1.27 25.57
N CYS A 30 12.18 0.26 26.43
CA CYS A 30 13.12 0.34 27.54
C CYS A 30 14.57 0.19 27.08
N THR A 31 15.42 1.15 27.43
CA THR A 31 16.85 1.18 27.11
C THR A 31 17.75 0.63 28.22
N ALA A 32 17.16 0.22 29.35
CA ALA A 32 17.90 -0.32 30.49
C ALA A 32 18.51 -1.70 30.14
N ALA A 33 19.77 -1.90 30.50
CA ALA A 33 20.41 -3.21 30.37
C ALA A 33 19.70 -4.26 31.26
N ALA A 34 19.70 -5.52 30.83
CA ALA A 34 19.16 -6.63 31.65
C ALA A 34 19.83 -6.66 33.04
N LYS A 35 19.01 -6.73 34.09
CA LYS A 35 19.41 -6.66 35.51
C LYS A 35 19.97 -5.30 35.96
N ALA A 36 19.77 -4.21 35.19
CA ALA A 36 20.10 -2.88 35.66
C ALA A 36 19.26 -2.51 36.90
N THR A 37 19.88 -1.87 37.90
CA THR A 37 19.16 -1.17 38.96
C THR A 37 18.52 0.09 38.41
N GLY A 38 17.43 0.58 39.02
CA GLY A 38 16.75 1.79 38.54
C GLY A 38 17.64 3.06 38.51
N PRO A 39 17.28 4.11 37.80
CA PRO A 39 16.06 4.18 37.00
C PRO A 39 16.15 3.40 35.66
N TRP A 40 15.06 2.73 35.29
CA TRP A 40 14.93 2.08 33.97
C TRP A 40 14.48 3.12 32.97
N ALA A 41 15.38 3.53 32.10
CA ALA A 41 15.14 4.57 31.11
C ALA A 41 14.43 4.01 29.86
N PHE A 42 13.64 4.85 29.20
CA PHE A 42 12.92 4.56 27.95
C PHE A 42 13.35 5.55 26.85
N ASN A 43 13.23 5.13 25.61
CA ASN A 43 13.67 5.92 24.45
C ASN A 43 12.89 7.25 24.25
N ASN A 44 11.71 7.38 24.86
CA ASN A 44 10.87 8.57 24.85
C ASN A 44 11.14 9.54 26.03
N GLY A 45 12.24 9.36 26.76
CA GLY A 45 12.66 10.24 27.85
C GLY A 45 12.02 9.97 29.21
N PHE A 46 11.11 9.02 29.31
CA PHE A 46 10.58 8.57 30.60
C PHE A 46 11.56 7.65 31.33
N SER A 47 11.37 7.49 32.64
CA SER A 47 12.08 6.48 33.42
C SER A 47 11.21 5.92 34.53
N ILE A 48 11.51 4.69 34.96
CA ILE A 48 10.84 4.02 36.09
C ILE A 48 11.86 3.69 37.19
N MET A 49 11.59 4.11 38.42
CA MET A 49 12.40 3.84 39.59
C MET A 49 11.62 2.99 40.60
N PRO A 50 12.08 1.77 40.95
CA PRO A 50 11.51 1.00 42.04
C PRO A 50 11.92 1.60 43.41
N SER A 51 11.01 1.58 44.38
CA SER A 51 11.30 2.01 45.78
C SER A 51 12.25 1.08 46.52
N ASP A 52 12.37 -0.15 46.06
CA ASP A 52 13.33 -1.16 46.59
C ASP A 52 14.50 -1.24 45.58
N GLU A 53 15.64 -0.69 45.96
CA GLU A 53 16.86 -0.63 45.12
C GLU A 53 17.43 -2.02 44.79
N SER A 54 17.02 -3.07 45.51
CA SER A 54 17.40 -4.45 45.17
C SER A 54 16.69 -4.99 43.92
N LYS A 55 15.63 -4.31 43.44
CA LYS A 55 14.88 -4.72 42.27
C LYS A 55 15.59 -4.25 40.98
N THR A 56 15.80 -5.20 40.13
CA THR A 56 16.46 -4.96 38.82
C THR A 56 15.49 -5.14 37.67
N TYR A 57 15.78 -4.45 36.56
CA TYR A 57 15.04 -4.61 35.32
C TYR A 57 15.05 -6.07 34.87
N GLN A 58 13.88 -6.62 34.61
CA GLN A 58 13.68 -7.95 34.05
C GLN A 58 12.55 -7.94 33.04
N SER A 59 12.81 -8.45 31.85
CA SER A 59 11.77 -8.70 30.84
C SER A 59 11.41 -10.18 30.78
N ALA A 60 10.16 -10.46 30.41
CA ALA A 60 9.70 -11.81 30.11
C ALA A 60 8.50 -11.76 29.17
N ASN A 61 8.50 -12.62 28.16
CA ASN A 61 7.40 -12.75 27.19
C ASN A 61 6.97 -11.40 26.58
N GLY A 62 7.94 -10.53 26.27
CA GLY A 62 7.69 -9.20 25.70
C GLY A 62 7.29 -8.09 26.69
N GLY A 63 7.11 -8.41 27.97
CA GLY A 63 6.73 -7.44 29.02
C GLY A 63 7.79 -7.22 30.07
N ILE A 64 7.57 -6.24 30.95
CA ILE A 64 8.41 -5.90 32.10
C ILE A 64 7.82 -6.53 33.35
N LYS A 65 8.67 -7.19 34.19
CA LYS A 65 8.27 -7.78 35.46
C LYS A 65 8.28 -6.75 36.58
N TYR A 66 7.16 -6.64 37.28
CA TYR A 66 7.00 -5.82 38.48
C TYR A 66 6.80 -6.69 39.73
N SER A 67 7.42 -6.31 40.85
CA SER A 67 7.39 -7.06 42.10
C SER A 67 6.24 -6.63 43.01
N ALA A 68 5.59 -7.58 43.65
CA ALA A 68 4.50 -7.31 44.60
C ALA A 68 4.93 -6.39 45.73
N GLY A 69 4.10 -5.41 46.10
CA GLY A 69 4.32 -4.50 47.22
C GLY A 69 5.42 -3.45 47.01
N VAL A 70 6.07 -3.44 45.86
CA VAL A 70 7.09 -2.42 45.52
C VAL A 70 6.39 -1.27 44.82
N GLN A 71 6.58 -0.05 45.31
CA GLN A 71 6.12 1.14 44.59
C GLN A 71 7.10 1.46 43.46
N TYR A 72 6.57 1.74 42.26
CA TYR A 72 7.31 2.18 41.09
C TYR A 72 6.95 3.62 40.80
N THR A 73 7.94 4.45 40.60
CA THR A 73 7.79 5.86 40.24
C THR A 73 8.17 6.05 38.78
N ILE A 74 7.21 6.44 37.95
CA ILE A 74 7.42 6.87 36.58
C ILE A 74 7.76 8.36 36.61
N THR A 75 8.95 8.75 36.14
CA THR A 75 9.33 10.15 35.97
C THR A 75 9.01 10.60 34.57
N LEU A 76 8.28 11.70 34.47
CA LEU A 76 7.85 12.30 33.21
C LEU A 76 8.92 13.30 32.71
N PRO A 77 9.16 13.41 31.40
CA PRO A 77 9.98 14.47 30.83
C PRO A 77 9.43 15.86 31.18
N ALA A 78 10.30 16.87 31.17
CA ALA A 78 9.90 18.24 31.46
C ALA A 78 8.86 18.74 30.44
N GLY A 79 7.78 19.32 30.93
CA GLY A 79 6.68 19.84 30.11
C GLY A 79 5.61 18.80 29.73
N VAL A 80 5.82 17.53 30.05
CA VAL A 80 4.80 16.48 29.82
C VAL A 80 3.82 16.45 30.99
N SER A 81 2.53 16.35 30.67
CA SER A 81 1.43 16.13 31.62
C SER A 81 0.58 14.94 31.14
N ILE A 82 0.16 14.08 32.07
CA ILE A 82 -0.57 12.86 31.77
C ILE A 82 -1.97 12.92 32.38
N LYS A 83 -2.98 12.71 31.55
CA LYS A 83 -4.40 12.75 31.93
C LYS A 83 -5.00 11.36 32.11
N HIS A 84 -4.49 10.38 31.38
CA HIS A 84 -5.00 9.01 31.41
C HIS A 84 -3.87 8.00 31.30
N VAL A 85 -4.03 6.86 31.96
CA VAL A 85 -3.06 5.74 31.98
C VAL A 85 -3.78 4.44 31.65
N GLU A 86 -3.23 3.69 30.71
CA GLU A 86 -3.64 2.31 30.43
C GLU A 86 -2.49 1.35 30.75
N ILE A 87 -2.79 0.26 31.43
CA ILE A 87 -1.84 -0.79 31.78
C ILE A 87 -2.33 -2.10 31.19
N VAL A 88 -1.56 -2.67 30.28
CA VAL A 88 -1.83 -3.97 29.64
C VAL A 88 -0.89 -5.00 30.22
N GLY A 89 -1.43 -6.05 30.83
CA GLY A 89 -0.59 -7.06 31.45
C GLY A 89 -1.35 -8.31 31.87
N TYR A 90 -0.63 -9.21 32.52
CA TYR A 90 -1.16 -10.46 33.07
C TYR A 90 -0.43 -10.89 34.34
N ASN A 91 -1.05 -11.78 35.09
CA ASN A 91 -0.41 -12.47 36.24
C ASN A 91 0.35 -13.71 35.73
N ASN A 92 1.63 -13.77 36.00
CA ASN A 92 2.49 -14.89 35.56
C ASN A 92 2.41 -16.15 36.45
N TYR A 93 1.58 -16.16 37.51
CA TYR A 93 1.45 -17.24 38.46
C TYR A 93 -0.01 -17.68 38.63
N ALA A 94 -0.25 -18.99 38.73
CA ALA A 94 -1.59 -19.57 38.75
C ALA A 94 -2.29 -19.52 40.10
N ASP A 95 -1.60 -19.14 41.15
CA ASP A 95 -1.99 -19.36 42.57
C ASP A 95 -2.13 -18.10 43.44
N ALA A 96 -2.07 -16.90 42.83
CA ALA A 96 -2.24 -15.65 43.56
C ALA A 96 -2.92 -14.58 42.70
N ASP A 97 -3.86 -13.87 43.27
CA ASP A 97 -4.46 -12.69 42.62
C ASP A 97 -3.41 -11.59 42.46
N SER A 98 -3.44 -10.94 41.31
CA SER A 98 -2.55 -9.84 40.98
C SER A 98 -3.37 -8.63 40.56
N TYR A 99 -3.16 -7.49 41.19
CA TYR A 99 -3.90 -6.26 40.93
C TYR A 99 -3.02 -5.03 41.19
N ILE A 100 -3.45 -3.87 40.75
CA ILE A 100 -2.84 -2.59 41.08
C ILE A 100 -3.44 -2.09 42.41
N ALA A 101 -2.67 -2.09 43.47
CA ALA A 101 -3.14 -1.69 44.80
C ALA A 101 -3.15 -0.17 44.99
N GLU A 102 -2.30 0.55 44.28
CA GLU A 102 -2.22 2.02 44.33
C GLU A 102 -1.73 2.57 43.00
N LEU A 103 -2.35 3.64 42.52
CA LEU A 103 -1.86 4.43 41.42
C LEU A 103 -2.00 5.92 41.73
N ASN A 104 -0.89 6.64 41.68
CA ASN A 104 -0.77 8.07 41.92
C ASN A 104 -1.44 8.52 43.23
N GLY A 105 -1.18 7.76 44.33
CA GLY A 105 -1.70 8.02 45.67
C GLY A 105 -3.12 7.53 45.91
N LYS A 106 -3.87 7.11 44.92
CA LYS A 106 -5.19 6.50 45.09
C LYS A 106 -5.07 5.00 45.26
N LYS A 107 -5.67 4.48 46.36
CA LYS A 107 -5.71 3.05 46.67
C LYS A 107 -6.92 2.39 45.99
N TYR A 108 -6.73 1.14 45.55
CA TYR A 108 -7.73 0.31 44.90
C TYR A 108 -7.89 -1.01 45.65
N GLY A 109 -9.10 -1.58 45.61
CA GLY A 109 -9.41 -2.87 46.23
C GLY A 109 -8.95 -4.05 45.35
N GLU A 110 -8.92 -5.23 45.95
CA GLU A 110 -8.45 -6.47 45.33
C GLU A 110 -9.24 -6.90 44.08
N THR A 111 -10.42 -6.36 43.87
CA THR A 111 -11.31 -6.69 42.73
C THR A 111 -11.38 -5.63 41.63
N GLU A 112 -10.79 -4.44 41.84
CA GLU A 112 -10.98 -3.31 40.91
C GLU A 112 -10.04 -3.37 39.71
N TYR A 113 -8.75 -3.69 39.91
CA TYR A 113 -7.73 -3.70 38.85
C TYR A 113 -6.97 -5.03 38.81
N VAL A 114 -7.72 -6.13 38.67
CA VAL A 114 -7.19 -7.50 38.65
C VAL A 114 -6.66 -7.87 37.28
N PHE A 115 -5.48 -8.48 37.24
CA PHE A 115 -4.91 -9.08 36.02
C PHE A 115 -5.21 -10.57 35.96
N PRO A 116 -5.63 -11.09 34.81
CA PRO A 116 -5.99 -12.48 34.67
C PRO A 116 -4.77 -13.39 34.83
N GLN A 117 -5.01 -14.58 35.38
CA GLN A 117 -4.02 -15.64 35.46
C GLN A 117 -3.77 -16.28 34.10
N LYS A 118 -2.63 -16.95 33.95
CA LYS A 118 -2.42 -17.84 32.79
C LYS A 118 -3.48 -18.93 32.76
N THR A 119 -3.96 -19.23 31.58
CA THR A 119 -4.85 -20.37 31.35
C THR A 119 -4.11 -21.69 31.57
N ALA A 120 -4.85 -22.78 31.87
CA ALA A 120 -4.28 -24.09 32.18
C ALA A 120 -3.48 -24.73 31.04
N ASP A 121 -3.73 -24.32 29.81
CA ASP A 121 -2.99 -24.71 28.60
C ASP A 121 -1.72 -23.85 28.35
N GLY A 122 -1.41 -22.93 29.27
CA GLY A 122 -0.23 -22.06 29.22
C GLY A 122 -0.38 -20.83 28.36
N ASN A 123 -1.55 -20.59 27.77
CA ASN A 123 -1.83 -19.38 26.99
C ASN A 123 -1.92 -18.16 27.90
N THR A 124 -1.37 -17.04 27.43
CA THR A 124 -1.36 -15.78 28.15
C THR A 124 -2.59 -14.96 27.75
N VAL A 125 -3.48 -14.71 28.70
CA VAL A 125 -4.60 -13.78 28.52
C VAL A 125 -4.20 -12.46 29.16
N SER A 126 -4.15 -11.38 28.39
CA SER A 126 -3.94 -10.03 28.91
C SER A 126 -5.25 -9.31 29.15
N THR A 127 -5.23 -8.32 30.00
CA THR A 127 -6.32 -7.35 30.12
C THR A 127 -5.74 -5.95 30.17
N THR A 128 -6.52 -4.99 29.69
CA THR A 128 -6.24 -3.57 29.80
C THR A 128 -6.95 -3.01 31.02
N LYS A 129 -6.23 -2.28 31.86
CA LYS A 129 -6.76 -1.52 32.98
C LYS A 129 -6.47 -0.04 32.76
N SER A 130 -7.50 0.80 32.77
CA SER A 130 -7.39 2.21 32.46
C SER A 130 -7.84 3.10 33.63
N ILE A 131 -7.16 4.22 33.82
CA ILE A 131 -7.45 5.21 34.86
C ILE A 131 -7.30 6.60 34.31
N THR A 132 -8.33 7.43 34.49
CA THR A 132 -8.31 8.86 34.17
C THR A 132 -8.11 9.67 35.44
N PHE A 133 -7.17 10.61 35.43
CA PHE A 133 -6.93 11.53 36.53
C PHE A 133 -7.88 12.72 36.47
N ALA A 134 -8.40 13.17 37.62
CA ALA A 134 -9.19 14.40 37.71
C ALA A 134 -8.36 15.62 37.25
N ASP A 135 -7.14 15.73 37.77
CA ASP A 135 -6.12 16.70 37.34
C ASP A 135 -4.98 15.98 36.66
N ALA A 136 -4.44 16.54 35.59
CA ALA A 136 -3.32 15.92 34.89
C ALA A 136 -2.10 15.78 35.79
N ALA A 137 -1.50 14.59 35.80
CA ALA A 137 -0.28 14.33 36.55
C ALA A 137 0.93 14.95 35.87
N THR A 138 1.77 15.62 36.62
CA THR A 138 3.03 16.23 36.15
C THR A 138 4.20 15.78 37.01
N GLY A 139 5.39 15.72 36.43
CA GLY A 139 6.60 15.32 37.12
C GLY A 139 6.71 13.81 37.40
N THR A 140 5.81 13.22 38.14
CA THR A 140 5.86 11.79 38.45
C THR A 140 4.46 11.16 38.55
N ILE A 141 4.40 9.87 38.22
CA ILE A 141 3.26 8.98 38.48
C ILE A 141 3.77 7.77 39.26
N THR A 142 3.08 7.39 40.33
CA THR A 142 3.45 6.20 41.12
C THR A 142 2.43 5.08 40.95
N PHE A 143 2.89 3.83 40.97
CA PHE A 143 2.01 2.66 41.06
C PHE A 143 2.62 1.54 41.91
N THR A 144 1.76 0.81 42.61
CA THR A 144 2.16 -0.31 43.46
C THR A 144 1.37 -1.55 43.09
N PRO A 145 1.99 -2.56 42.48
CA PRO A 145 1.35 -3.83 42.21
C PRO A 145 1.24 -4.69 43.48
N GLN A 146 0.17 -5.46 43.60
CA GLN A 146 0.07 -6.61 44.46
C GLN A 146 0.06 -7.88 43.61
N GLY A 147 0.80 -8.90 44.05
CA GLY A 147 1.09 -10.04 43.20
C GLY A 147 2.21 -9.78 42.18
N LYS A 148 2.71 -10.85 41.59
CA LYS A 148 3.78 -10.77 40.58
C LYS A 148 3.19 -10.57 39.20
N GLN A 149 3.41 -9.41 38.63
CA GLN A 149 2.86 -9.01 37.33
C GLN A 149 3.92 -9.01 36.24
N VAL A 150 3.49 -9.33 35.05
CA VAL A 150 4.18 -8.96 33.80
C VAL A 150 3.31 -7.95 33.07
N VAL A 151 3.79 -6.75 32.95
CA VAL A 151 3.11 -5.67 32.21
C VAL A 151 3.75 -5.57 30.83
N TRP A 152 2.95 -5.71 29.80
CA TRP A 152 3.41 -5.57 28.42
C TRP A 152 3.62 -4.11 28.07
N THR A 153 2.64 -3.26 28.38
CA THR A 153 2.67 -1.86 28.04
C THR A 153 2.02 -1.03 29.13
N ILE A 154 2.62 0.13 29.44
CA ILE A 154 1.97 1.24 30.13
C ILE A 154 1.87 2.36 29.11
N SER A 155 0.65 2.69 28.70
CA SER A 155 0.36 3.81 27.78
C SER A 155 -0.07 5.02 28.60
N LEU A 156 0.61 6.14 28.39
CA LEU A 156 0.41 7.40 29.10
C LEU A 156 -0.13 8.43 28.11
N TYR A 157 -1.34 8.94 28.38
CA TYR A 157 -2.04 9.86 27.50
C TYR A 157 -2.04 11.27 28.12
N ASP A 158 -1.69 12.28 27.34
CA ASP A 158 -1.80 13.68 27.78
C ASP A 158 -3.25 14.20 27.77
N TYR A 159 -4.18 13.39 27.32
CA TYR A 159 -5.62 13.63 27.24
C TYR A 159 -6.41 12.49 27.88
N ASN A 160 -7.72 12.67 28.05
CA ASN A 160 -8.62 11.56 28.43
C ASN A 160 -9.26 10.99 27.15
N PRO A 161 -9.01 9.73 26.79
CA PRO A 161 -9.61 9.13 25.59
C PRO A 161 -11.15 9.18 25.55
N ALA A 162 -11.80 9.22 26.71
CA ALA A 162 -13.26 9.37 26.77
C ALA A 162 -13.76 10.80 26.48
N ASP A 163 -12.88 11.80 26.56
CA ASP A 163 -13.20 13.19 26.25
C ASP A 163 -12.92 13.53 24.78
N VAL A 164 -12.23 12.66 24.06
CA VAL A 164 -12.18 12.71 22.60
C VAL A 164 -13.59 12.40 22.12
N LYS A 165 -14.33 13.45 21.85
CA LYS A 165 -15.62 13.29 21.17
C LYS A 165 -15.31 12.64 19.84
N GLU A 166 -16.00 11.56 19.50
CA GLU A 166 -16.25 11.28 18.10
C GLU A 166 -16.80 12.58 17.52
N GLU A 167 -15.98 13.35 16.83
CA GLU A 167 -16.52 14.27 15.87
C GLU A 167 -17.17 13.33 14.85
N GLU A 168 -18.51 13.22 14.94
CA GLU A 168 -19.30 12.86 13.77
C GLU A 168 -18.68 13.68 12.64
N PRO A 169 -18.34 13.12 11.48
CA PRO A 169 -17.77 13.85 10.39
C PRO A 169 -18.72 15.01 10.06
N THR A 170 -18.51 16.13 10.78
CA THR A 170 -19.28 17.36 10.63
C THR A 170 -18.66 18.11 9.49
N GLY A 171 -19.22 17.93 8.39
CA GLY A 171 -18.82 18.61 7.20
C GLY A 171 -18.39 17.62 6.15
N ASP A 172 -18.76 17.99 5.01
CA ASP A 172 -18.38 17.40 3.77
C ASP A 172 -16.96 16.87 3.89
N ARG A 173 -16.81 15.57 3.72
CA ARG A 173 -15.54 14.95 3.34
C ARG A 173 -14.96 15.90 2.33
N ASN A 174 -13.74 16.30 2.52
CA ASN A 174 -13.07 17.35 1.81
C ASN A 174 -13.56 17.41 0.34
N THR A 175 -14.51 18.31 0.07
CA THR A 175 -15.10 18.51 -1.26
C THR A 175 -14.06 19.09 -2.22
N ASN A 176 -12.83 19.31 -1.73
CA ASN A 176 -11.65 19.64 -2.51
C ASN A 176 -10.92 18.39 -3.02
N LEU A 177 -11.34 17.18 -2.67
CA LEU A 177 -10.98 16.03 -3.47
C LEU A 177 -11.69 16.19 -4.81
N TYR A 178 -10.91 16.36 -5.84
CA TYR A 178 -11.33 16.58 -7.22
C TYR A 178 -12.02 15.33 -7.74
N TYR A 179 -13.25 15.13 -7.30
CA TYR A 179 -14.07 14.03 -7.76
C TYR A 179 -14.71 14.41 -9.09
N THR A 180 -14.27 13.79 -10.12
CA THR A 180 -14.94 13.80 -11.41
C THR A 180 -15.86 12.57 -11.50
N PRO A 181 -17.19 12.76 -11.46
CA PRO A 181 -18.13 11.64 -11.28
C PRO A 181 -18.33 10.73 -12.50
N GLU A 182 -17.65 10.94 -13.61
CA GLU A 182 -17.89 10.19 -14.85
C GLU A 182 -16.58 9.80 -15.52
N SER A 183 -15.75 8.98 -14.82
CA SER A 183 -14.58 8.41 -15.48
C SER A 183 -14.97 7.37 -16.52
N GLN A 184 -14.29 7.37 -17.67
CA GLN A 184 -14.38 6.29 -18.64
C GLN A 184 -13.89 4.98 -17.97
N MET A 185 -14.76 4.00 -17.85
CA MET A 185 -14.44 2.75 -17.14
C MET A 185 -15.40 1.63 -17.53
N GLU A 186 -15.06 0.41 -17.11
CA GLU A 186 -15.93 -0.76 -17.23
C GLU A 186 -17.32 -0.52 -16.61
N LYS A 187 -18.35 -1.05 -17.23
CA LYS A 187 -19.73 -0.98 -16.71
C LYS A 187 -20.00 -2.05 -15.66
N LEU A 188 -19.38 -1.91 -14.50
CA LEU A 188 -19.47 -2.90 -13.43
C LEU A 188 -20.84 -2.91 -12.75
N ASP A 189 -21.26 -4.10 -12.30
CA ASP A 189 -22.33 -4.24 -11.33
C ASP A 189 -21.86 -3.84 -9.92
N ARG A 190 -22.78 -3.71 -8.97
CA ARG A 190 -22.45 -3.38 -7.57
C ARG A 190 -21.87 -4.54 -6.77
N ALA A 191 -21.74 -5.72 -7.35
CA ALA A 191 -21.24 -6.95 -6.75
C ALA A 191 -21.67 -7.13 -5.28
N PRO A 192 -22.98 -7.19 -4.98
CA PRO A 192 -23.44 -7.32 -3.61
C PRO A 192 -23.00 -8.66 -3.03
N VAL A 193 -22.47 -8.62 -1.81
CA VAL A 193 -22.03 -9.80 -1.08
C VAL A 193 -22.81 -9.90 0.21
N ALA A 194 -23.31 -11.08 0.53
CA ALA A 194 -24.00 -11.39 1.78
C ALA A 194 -23.25 -12.50 2.53
N LEU A 195 -22.81 -12.20 3.76
CA LEU A 195 -22.02 -13.11 4.60
C LEU A 195 -22.70 -13.33 5.95
N PRO A 196 -22.46 -14.46 6.64
CA PRO A 196 -22.81 -14.57 8.05
C PRO A 196 -22.16 -13.42 8.84
N ALA A 197 -22.93 -12.71 9.65
CA ALA A 197 -22.39 -11.63 10.47
C ALA A 197 -21.40 -12.16 11.52
N SER A 198 -20.37 -11.37 11.84
CA SER A 198 -19.31 -11.73 12.79
C SER A 198 -19.83 -12.03 14.21
N SER A 199 -20.99 -11.47 14.59
CA SER A 199 -21.69 -11.77 15.84
C SER A 199 -22.25 -13.19 15.93
N GLY A 200 -22.19 -13.98 14.84
CA GLY A 200 -22.80 -15.31 14.73
C GLY A 200 -24.33 -15.28 14.54
N LYS A 201 -24.95 -14.11 14.45
CA LYS A 201 -26.38 -13.93 14.16
C LYS A 201 -26.57 -12.82 13.14
N GLY A 202 -27.44 -13.08 12.14
CA GLY A 202 -27.73 -12.12 11.09
C GLY A 202 -26.82 -12.25 9.88
N VAL A 203 -26.94 -11.30 8.97
CA VAL A 203 -26.23 -11.27 7.68
C VAL A 203 -25.57 -9.90 7.52
N PHE A 204 -24.27 -9.91 7.24
CA PHE A 204 -23.51 -8.75 6.81
C PHE A 204 -23.59 -8.62 5.29
N LEU A 205 -23.88 -7.43 4.81
CA LEU A 205 -23.96 -7.06 3.41
C LEU A 205 -22.89 -6.05 3.07
N SER A 206 -22.28 -6.18 1.90
CA SER A 206 -21.36 -5.21 1.33
C SER A 206 -21.58 -5.10 -0.18
N TRP A 207 -21.38 -3.92 -0.75
CA TRP A 207 -21.51 -3.67 -2.19
C TRP A 207 -20.56 -2.55 -2.63
N ARG A 208 -20.41 -2.34 -3.93
CA ARG A 208 -19.54 -1.28 -4.49
C ARG A 208 -20.23 0.07 -4.50
N PHE A 209 -19.45 1.11 -4.22
CA PHE A 209 -19.67 2.45 -4.74
C PHE A 209 -18.93 2.52 -6.06
N LEU A 210 -19.64 2.80 -7.15
CA LEU A 210 -19.05 2.81 -8.50
C LEU A 210 -18.39 4.16 -8.79
N GLY A 211 -17.34 4.18 -9.61
CA GLY A 211 -16.72 5.43 -10.07
C GLY A 211 -17.68 6.35 -10.84
N THR A 212 -18.77 5.79 -11.38
CA THR A 212 -19.86 6.53 -12.04
C THR A 212 -20.97 7.00 -11.10
N ASP A 213 -20.90 6.69 -9.79
CA ASP A 213 -21.90 7.13 -8.84
C ASP A 213 -21.74 8.62 -8.48
N ASN A 214 -22.88 9.29 -8.32
CA ASN A 214 -22.90 10.60 -7.69
C ASN A 214 -22.58 10.47 -6.20
N LEU A 215 -21.77 11.39 -5.63
CA LEU A 215 -21.42 11.40 -4.19
C LEU A 215 -22.66 11.48 -3.27
N GLN A 216 -23.79 11.97 -3.78
CA GLN A 216 -25.06 12.02 -3.03
C GLN A 216 -25.84 10.71 -3.13
N THR A 217 -25.31 9.68 -3.78
CA THR A 217 -25.96 8.37 -3.89
C THR A 217 -26.23 7.78 -2.52
N LYS A 218 -27.48 7.35 -2.30
CA LYS A 218 -27.95 6.66 -1.10
C LYS A 218 -28.39 5.25 -1.48
N PHE A 219 -28.34 4.36 -0.51
CA PHE A 219 -28.69 2.97 -0.73
C PHE A 219 -29.83 2.51 0.17
N ASP A 220 -30.81 1.83 -0.41
CA ASP A 220 -31.81 1.09 0.33
C ASP A 220 -31.45 -0.41 0.33
N VAL A 221 -31.68 -1.08 1.44
CA VAL A 221 -31.54 -2.55 1.54
C VAL A 221 -32.94 -3.17 1.56
N VAL A 222 -33.19 -4.06 0.60
CA VAL A 222 -34.43 -4.82 0.46
C VAL A 222 -34.16 -6.26 0.84
N ARG A 223 -34.95 -6.83 1.77
CA ARG A 223 -34.90 -8.24 2.15
C ARG A 223 -36.22 -8.92 1.81
N ASN A 224 -36.18 -10.01 1.04
CA ASN A 224 -37.37 -10.78 0.66
C ASN A 224 -38.51 -9.89 0.10
N GLY A 225 -38.16 -8.89 -0.72
CA GLY A 225 -39.09 -7.94 -1.32
C GLY A 225 -39.56 -6.78 -0.43
N SER A 226 -39.08 -6.69 0.82
CA SER A 226 -39.43 -5.61 1.75
C SER A 226 -38.21 -4.77 2.10
N THR A 227 -38.30 -3.45 1.99
CA THR A 227 -37.22 -2.52 2.39
C THR A 227 -37.05 -2.56 3.90
N ILE A 228 -35.86 -2.95 4.36
CA ILE A 228 -35.51 -3.08 5.78
C ILE A 228 -34.61 -1.94 6.27
N LYS A 229 -33.92 -1.24 5.36
CA LYS A 229 -33.11 -0.06 5.67
C LYS A 229 -33.20 0.91 4.49
N ARG A 230 -33.19 2.22 4.77
CA ARG A 230 -33.28 3.28 3.76
C ARG A 230 -32.13 4.27 3.92
N ASP A 231 -31.80 4.91 2.80
CA ASP A 231 -30.98 6.11 2.71
C ASP A 231 -29.59 5.98 3.36
N LEU A 232 -28.96 4.80 3.26
CA LEU A 232 -27.59 4.58 3.70
C LEU A 232 -26.62 5.40 2.83
N SER A 233 -25.66 6.08 3.46
CA SER A 233 -24.54 6.76 2.80
C SER A 233 -23.26 5.92 2.79
N VAL A 234 -23.34 4.68 3.24
CA VAL A 234 -22.25 3.70 3.27
C VAL A 234 -22.62 2.49 2.44
N THR A 235 -21.63 1.71 2.03
CA THR A 235 -21.78 0.54 1.17
C THR A 235 -21.77 -0.79 1.92
N ASN A 236 -22.21 -0.76 3.16
CA ASN A 236 -22.38 -1.96 3.97
C ASN A 236 -23.56 -1.84 4.93
N PHE A 237 -24.07 -2.98 5.37
CA PHE A 237 -25.14 -3.04 6.37
C PHE A 237 -25.16 -4.41 7.05
N THR A 238 -25.38 -4.43 8.37
CA THR A 238 -25.61 -5.68 9.09
C THR A 238 -27.09 -5.83 9.43
N ASP A 239 -27.74 -6.82 8.81
CA ASP A 239 -29.10 -7.22 9.19
C ASP A 239 -29.04 -8.23 10.32
N ALA A 240 -29.19 -7.77 11.57
CA ALA A 240 -29.13 -8.62 12.76
C ALA A 240 -30.24 -9.70 12.83
N THR A 241 -31.30 -9.54 12.02
CA THR A 241 -32.46 -10.47 11.96
C THR A 241 -32.48 -11.31 10.69
N GLY A 242 -31.50 -11.13 9.81
CA GLY A 242 -31.36 -11.87 8.58
C GLY A 242 -31.02 -13.34 8.82
N ALA A 243 -31.43 -14.20 7.92
CA ALA A 243 -31.05 -15.62 7.86
C ALA A 243 -30.23 -15.89 6.61
N ASN A 244 -29.45 -16.97 6.59
CA ASN A 244 -28.68 -17.38 5.41
C ASN A 244 -29.54 -17.63 4.17
N THR A 245 -30.83 -17.90 4.35
CA THR A 245 -31.81 -18.07 3.27
C THR A 245 -32.51 -16.78 2.85
N SER A 246 -32.23 -15.65 3.51
CA SER A 246 -32.77 -14.35 3.11
C SER A 246 -32.18 -13.91 1.78
N SER A 247 -33.05 -13.34 0.93
CA SER A 247 -32.64 -12.75 -0.35
C SER A 247 -32.55 -11.24 -0.20
N TYR A 248 -31.47 -10.65 -0.65
CA TYR A 248 -31.20 -9.21 -0.52
C TYR A 248 -30.99 -8.56 -1.88
N VAL A 249 -31.51 -7.35 -2.01
CA VAL A 249 -31.30 -6.46 -3.16
C VAL A 249 -30.85 -5.11 -2.61
N ILE A 250 -29.86 -4.51 -3.24
CA ILE A 250 -29.39 -3.14 -2.97
C ILE A 250 -29.99 -2.24 -4.04
N VAL A 251 -30.58 -1.14 -3.61
CA VAL A 251 -31.17 -0.12 -4.51
C VAL A 251 -30.40 1.17 -4.33
N ALA A 252 -29.75 1.64 -5.38
CA ALA A 252 -29.09 2.93 -5.39
C ALA A 252 -30.07 4.04 -5.80
N LYS A 253 -30.01 5.18 -5.09
CA LYS A 253 -30.89 6.33 -5.33
C LYS A 253 -30.11 7.63 -5.34
N VAL A 254 -30.49 8.54 -6.21
CA VAL A 254 -30.03 9.93 -6.23
C VAL A 254 -31.24 10.83 -6.07
N ASN A 255 -31.21 11.75 -5.11
CA ASN A 255 -32.35 12.64 -4.78
C ASN A 255 -33.67 11.90 -4.53
N GLY A 256 -33.61 10.67 -4.00
CA GLY A 256 -34.76 9.83 -3.71
C GLY A 256 -35.28 8.97 -4.87
N GLU A 257 -34.81 9.21 -6.09
CA GLU A 257 -35.15 8.44 -7.28
C GLU A 257 -34.19 7.25 -7.44
N GLU A 258 -34.72 6.08 -7.77
CA GLU A 258 -33.94 4.87 -8.05
C GLU A 258 -33.16 5.05 -9.36
N VAL A 259 -31.83 4.87 -9.28
CA VAL A 259 -30.92 4.94 -10.45
C VAL A 259 -30.33 3.59 -10.81
N ASP A 260 -30.25 2.66 -9.85
CA ASP A 260 -29.73 1.32 -10.09
C ASP A 260 -30.25 0.34 -9.04
N ARG A 261 -30.21 -0.96 -9.40
CA ARG A 261 -30.67 -2.06 -8.54
C ARG A 261 -29.89 -3.33 -8.82
N THR A 262 -29.39 -3.98 -7.77
CA THR A 262 -28.67 -5.25 -7.93
C THR A 262 -29.60 -6.42 -8.20
N GLU A 263 -29.04 -7.49 -8.79
CA GLU A 263 -29.65 -8.79 -8.73
C GLU A 263 -29.75 -9.29 -7.28
N PRO A 264 -30.71 -10.16 -6.97
CA PRO A 264 -30.86 -10.72 -5.62
C PRO A 264 -29.68 -11.59 -5.22
N VAL A 265 -29.15 -11.38 -4.01
CA VAL A 265 -28.10 -12.24 -3.42
C VAL A 265 -28.58 -12.86 -2.10
N SER A 266 -28.07 -14.05 -1.80
CA SER A 266 -28.26 -14.72 -0.52
C SER A 266 -26.93 -14.95 0.18
N SER A 267 -26.97 -15.16 1.50
CA SER A 267 -25.75 -15.42 2.27
C SER A 267 -24.96 -16.59 1.71
N TRP A 268 -23.67 -16.43 1.60
CA TRP A 268 -22.76 -17.52 1.21
C TRP A 268 -22.75 -18.68 2.21
N GLY A 269 -23.30 -18.48 3.41
CA GLY A 269 -23.23 -19.46 4.49
C GLY A 269 -21.83 -19.60 5.11
N ASN A 270 -20.85 -18.91 4.57
CA ASN A 270 -19.47 -18.84 5.02
C ASN A 270 -18.92 -17.42 4.75
N ILE A 271 -17.79 -17.08 5.35
CA ILE A 271 -17.11 -15.79 5.14
C ILE A 271 -16.21 -15.76 3.89
N PHE A 272 -16.11 -16.87 3.17
CA PHE A 272 -15.34 -16.98 1.92
C PHE A 272 -16.03 -17.95 0.93
N ARG A 273 -15.64 -17.82 -0.34
CA ARG A 273 -15.88 -18.80 -1.41
C ARG A 273 -14.54 -19.37 -1.88
N ARG A 274 -14.48 -20.68 -2.03
CA ARG A 274 -13.29 -21.37 -2.55
C ARG A 274 -13.42 -21.52 -4.07
N GLN A 275 -12.32 -21.23 -4.77
CA GLN A 275 -12.20 -21.49 -6.22
C GLN A 275 -10.95 -22.33 -6.47
N THR A 276 -11.10 -23.48 -7.13
CA THR A 276 -9.99 -24.38 -7.44
C THR A 276 -9.42 -24.05 -8.81
N LEU A 277 -8.22 -23.44 -8.83
CA LEU A 277 -7.56 -23.02 -10.05
C LEU A 277 -6.84 -24.21 -10.73
N ASP A 278 -6.70 -24.14 -12.08
CA ASP A 278 -5.96 -25.12 -12.89
C ASP A 278 -4.45 -24.83 -12.82
N ARG A 279 -3.78 -25.41 -11.81
CA ARG A 279 -2.35 -25.23 -11.60
C ARG A 279 -1.54 -25.74 -12.79
N PRO A 280 -0.58 -24.96 -13.35
CA PRO A 280 0.34 -25.44 -14.38
C PRO A 280 1.15 -26.64 -13.90
N ALA A 281 1.44 -27.54 -14.80
CA ALA A 281 2.36 -28.65 -14.51
C ALA A 281 3.76 -28.13 -14.22
N GLY A 282 4.39 -28.64 -13.18
CA GLY A 282 5.81 -28.41 -12.91
C GLY A 282 6.71 -29.01 -13.98
N GLY A 283 8.00 -28.83 -13.81
CA GLY A 283 9.00 -29.34 -14.75
C GLY A 283 10.38 -29.45 -14.13
N THR A 284 11.37 -29.65 -14.97
CA THR A 284 12.78 -29.67 -14.58
C THR A 284 13.58 -28.73 -15.49
N ILE A 285 14.36 -27.82 -14.90
CA ILE A 285 15.25 -26.93 -15.65
C ILE A 285 16.55 -26.73 -14.91
N GLY A 286 17.67 -26.70 -15.63
CA GLY A 286 19.00 -26.61 -15.02
C GLY A 286 19.32 -27.76 -14.03
N GLY A 287 18.61 -28.89 -14.15
CA GLY A 287 18.75 -30.05 -13.26
C GLY A 287 17.92 -29.96 -11.96
N ALA A 288 17.16 -28.90 -11.75
CA ALA A 288 16.27 -28.72 -10.59
C ALA A 288 14.79 -28.87 -10.97
N GLU A 289 14.06 -29.66 -10.20
CA GLU A 289 12.59 -29.75 -10.33
C GLU A 289 11.91 -28.49 -9.76
N TYR A 290 10.78 -28.09 -10.35
CA TYR A 290 9.94 -27.02 -9.86
C TYR A 290 8.46 -27.31 -10.02
N THR A 291 7.67 -26.67 -9.21
CA THR A 291 6.20 -26.65 -9.24
C THR A 291 5.71 -25.22 -9.39
N TYR A 292 4.39 -24.99 -9.42
CA TYR A 292 3.81 -23.66 -9.49
C TYR A 292 2.98 -23.33 -8.26
N SER A 293 2.96 -22.04 -7.94
CA SER A 293 2.02 -21.45 -6.98
C SER A 293 1.38 -20.21 -7.60
N PRO A 294 0.10 -19.90 -7.27
CA PRO A 294 -0.46 -18.60 -7.62
C PRO A 294 0.34 -17.52 -6.88
N ASN A 295 0.56 -16.41 -7.56
CA ASN A 295 1.27 -15.25 -7.05
C ASN A 295 0.36 -14.02 -7.14
N ASP A 296 0.82 -12.89 -7.72
CA ASP A 296 -0.01 -11.70 -7.88
C ASP A 296 -1.25 -12.01 -8.73
N CYS A 297 -2.35 -11.34 -8.43
CA CYS A 297 -3.54 -11.38 -9.25
C CYS A 297 -4.12 -9.97 -9.44
N SER A 298 -4.88 -9.81 -10.50
CA SER A 298 -5.68 -8.63 -10.79
C SER A 298 -7.08 -9.06 -11.21
N VAL A 299 -7.99 -8.12 -11.33
CA VAL A 299 -9.35 -8.35 -11.78
C VAL A 299 -9.74 -7.33 -12.86
N GLY A 300 -10.65 -7.70 -13.73
CA GLY A 300 -11.27 -6.84 -14.73
C GLY A 300 -12.49 -7.53 -15.32
N ASP A 301 -13.44 -6.78 -15.84
CA ASP A 301 -14.58 -7.30 -16.61
C ASP A 301 -14.11 -7.55 -18.03
N VAL A 302 -13.59 -8.75 -18.31
CA VAL A 302 -12.98 -9.06 -19.60
C VAL A 302 -14.00 -9.47 -20.67
N ASP A 303 -15.23 -9.84 -20.28
CA ASP A 303 -16.27 -10.23 -21.24
C ASP A 303 -17.46 -9.26 -21.32
N GLY A 304 -17.47 -8.20 -20.50
CA GLY A 304 -18.44 -7.11 -20.53
C GLY A 304 -19.77 -7.47 -19.84
N ASP A 305 -19.78 -8.44 -18.92
CA ASP A 305 -20.99 -8.85 -18.21
C ASP A 305 -21.23 -8.07 -16.89
N GLY A 306 -20.37 -7.11 -16.57
CA GLY A 306 -20.41 -6.28 -15.37
C GLY A 306 -19.79 -6.92 -14.14
N LYS A 307 -19.17 -8.09 -14.27
CA LYS A 307 -18.51 -8.81 -13.18
C LYS A 307 -17.02 -8.97 -13.46
N TYR A 308 -16.24 -9.05 -12.40
CA TYR A 308 -14.82 -9.28 -12.55
C TYR A 308 -14.47 -10.73 -12.82
N GLU A 309 -13.64 -10.94 -13.84
CA GLU A 309 -12.80 -12.12 -13.97
C GLU A 309 -11.52 -11.95 -13.18
N LEU A 310 -10.95 -13.10 -12.77
CA LEU A 310 -9.69 -13.15 -12.03
C LEU A 310 -8.54 -13.49 -12.97
N ILE A 311 -7.54 -12.61 -13.06
CA ILE A 311 -6.30 -12.85 -13.78
C ILE A 311 -5.21 -13.18 -12.77
N VAL A 312 -4.62 -14.38 -12.89
CA VAL A 312 -3.64 -14.93 -11.94
C VAL A 312 -2.29 -15.14 -12.60
N LYS A 313 -1.26 -14.58 -12.00
CA LYS A 313 0.14 -14.90 -12.32
C LYS A 313 0.55 -16.18 -11.60
N TRP A 314 1.08 -17.13 -12.33
CA TRP A 314 1.66 -18.35 -11.80
C TRP A 314 3.18 -18.24 -11.73
N ASP A 315 3.73 -18.32 -10.53
CA ASP A 315 5.17 -18.34 -10.29
C ASP A 315 5.70 -19.76 -10.12
N PRO A 316 6.79 -20.13 -10.80
CA PRO A 316 7.48 -21.39 -10.53
C PRO A 316 8.23 -21.32 -9.20
N SER A 317 8.30 -22.43 -8.46
CA SER A 317 8.96 -22.52 -7.16
C SER A 317 10.47 -22.22 -7.17
N ASN A 318 11.09 -22.20 -8.36
CA ASN A 318 12.45 -21.76 -8.60
C ASN A 318 12.57 -20.30 -9.09
N SER A 319 11.51 -19.51 -8.87
CA SER A 319 11.50 -18.05 -9.05
C SER A 319 12.49 -17.38 -8.10
N HIS A 320 13.32 -16.47 -8.58
CA HIS A 320 14.26 -15.71 -7.76
C HIS A 320 14.81 -14.47 -8.47
N ASP A 321 15.35 -13.57 -7.66
CA ASP A 321 15.88 -12.29 -8.10
C ASP A 321 17.13 -12.42 -8.98
N ASN A 322 17.37 -11.43 -9.83
CA ASN A 322 18.58 -11.39 -10.69
C ASN A 322 19.89 -11.19 -9.93
N SER A 323 19.87 -10.85 -8.65
CA SER A 323 21.06 -10.95 -7.79
C SER A 323 21.54 -12.38 -7.61
N GLN A 324 20.66 -13.37 -7.84
CA GLN A 324 20.94 -14.80 -7.71
C GLN A 324 21.08 -15.46 -9.08
N SER A 325 21.93 -16.48 -9.17
CA SER A 325 22.07 -17.33 -10.35
C SER A 325 21.07 -18.48 -10.32
N GLY A 326 20.69 -18.98 -11.48
CA GLY A 326 19.80 -20.12 -11.67
C GLY A 326 18.77 -19.86 -12.77
N TYR A 327 18.34 -20.94 -13.41
CA TYR A 327 17.23 -20.90 -14.36
C TYR A 327 15.90 -20.87 -13.62
N THR A 328 14.91 -20.22 -14.19
CA THR A 328 13.53 -20.24 -13.70
C THR A 328 12.62 -20.94 -14.70
N GLY A 329 11.54 -21.56 -14.24
CA GLY A 329 10.42 -21.95 -15.09
C GLY A 329 9.77 -20.74 -15.75
N ASN A 330 8.90 -20.98 -16.75
CA ASN A 330 8.14 -19.91 -17.39
C ASN A 330 7.12 -19.29 -16.41
N VAL A 331 6.81 -18.03 -16.58
CA VAL A 331 5.68 -17.38 -15.92
C VAL A 331 4.44 -17.55 -16.80
N TYR A 332 3.29 -17.87 -16.19
CA TYR A 332 2.01 -17.91 -16.88
C TYR A 332 1.07 -16.86 -16.31
N LEU A 333 0.19 -16.35 -17.18
CA LEU A 333 -1.00 -15.61 -16.77
C LEU A 333 -2.22 -16.42 -17.18
N ASP A 334 -3.13 -16.65 -16.24
CA ASP A 334 -4.41 -17.35 -16.49
C ASP A 334 -5.57 -16.40 -16.20
N ALA A 335 -6.63 -16.47 -17.00
CA ALA A 335 -7.90 -15.83 -16.68
C ALA A 335 -8.95 -16.84 -16.29
N TYR A 336 -9.75 -16.49 -15.29
CA TYR A 336 -10.83 -17.32 -14.76
C TYR A 336 -12.10 -16.49 -14.57
N LYS A 337 -13.19 -16.99 -15.14
CA LYS A 337 -14.54 -16.55 -14.75
C LYS A 337 -14.94 -17.30 -13.47
N LEU A 338 -15.15 -16.55 -12.39
CA LEU A 338 -15.45 -17.12 -11.08
C LEU A 338 -16.86 -17.70 -11.06
N ASN A 339 -17.02 -18.84 -10.39
CA ASN A 339 -18.33 -19.43 -10.13
C ASN A 339 -18.59 -19.43 -8.62
N LEU A 340 -19.44 -18.50 -8.16
CA LEU A 340 -19.74 -18.36 -6.74
C LEU A 340 -20.70 -19.45 -6.22
N ASP A 341 -21.30 -20.25 -7.08
CA ASP A 341 -22.18 -21.36 -6.72
C ASP A 341 -21.45 -22.70 -6.66
N SER A 342 -20.20 -22.76 -7.13
CA SER A 342 -19.35 -23.95 -7.08
C SER A 342 -17.90 -23.60 -6.81
N GLU A 343 -17.08 -24.63 -6.49
CA GLU A 343 -15.64 -24.44 -6.29
C GLU A 343 -14.83 -24.52 -7.61
N THR A 344 -15.49 -24.61 -8.74
CA THR A 344 -14.84 -24.79 -10.05
C THR A 344 -15.09 -23.57 -10.91
N PRO A 345 -14.11 -22.65 -11.07
CA PRO A 345 -14.21 -21.55 -12.00
C PRO A 345 -14.02 -22.03 -13.45
N THR A 346 -14.45 -21.24 -14.41
CA THR A 346 -14.17 -21.47 -15.82
C THR A 346 -12.85 -20.82 -16.19
N LYS A 347 -11.83 -21.60 -16.57
CA LYS A 347 -10.62 -21.07 -17.14
C LYS A 347 -10.89 -20.58 -18.56
N LEU A 348 -10.63 -19.29 -18.84
CA LEU A 348 -10.80 -18.70 -20.15
C LEU A 348 -9.60 -18.97 -21.06
N TRP A 349 -8.39 -18.68 -20.55
CA TRP A 349 -7.15 -18.84 -21.29
C TRP A 349 -5.92 -18.96 -20.37
N ARG A 350 -4.79 -19.29 -20.99
CA ARG A 350 -3.44 -19.23 -20.39
C ARG A 350 -2.47 -18.61 -21.38
N ILE A 351 -1.78 -17.53 -20.97
CA ILE A 351 -0.66 -16.92 -21.67
C ILE A 351 0.63 -17.53 -21.13
N ASP A 352 1.54 -17.94 -22.00
CA ASP A 352 2.89 -18.40 -21.64
C ASP A 352 3.90 -17.30 -21.98
N LEU A 353 4.52 -16.68 -20.96
CA LEU A 353 5.49 -15.61 -21.16
C LEU A 353 6.84 -16.12 -21.67
N GLY A 354 7.06 -17.42 -21.68
CA GLY A 354 8.21 -18.07 -22.31
C GLY A 354 9.51 -17.93 -21.53
N GLN A 355 10.54 -18.61 -22.06
CA GLN A 355 11.83 -18.74 -21.38
C GLN A 355 12.66 -17.45 -21.30
N ASN A 356 12.34 -16.44 -22.12
CA ASN A 356 13.06 -15.17 -22.16
C ASN A 356 12.43 -14.09 -21.27
N ILE A 357 11.46 -14.46 -20.44
CA ILE A 357 10.96 -13.71 -19.28
C ILE A 357 11.37 -14.47 -18.03
N ARG A 358 12.18 -13.85 -17.18
CA ARG A 358 12.59 -14.46 -15.91
C ARG A 358 11.47 -14.43 -14.90
N ALA A 359 11.29 -15.47 -14.10
CA ALA A 359 10.38 -15.45 -12.97
C ALA A 359 11.05 -14.83 -11.73
N GLY A 360 10.35 -13.93 -11.06
CA GLY A 360 10.78 -13.23 -9.86
C GLY A 360 9.89 -12.03 -9.59
N ALA A 361 10.00 -11.46 -8.40
CA ALA A 361 9.09 -10.43 -7.88
C ALA A 361 9.04 -9.14 -8.73
N HIS A 362 10.04 -8.84 -9.55
CA HIS A 362 10.18 -7.54 -10.20
C HIS A 362 10.04 -7.56 -11.73
N TYR A 363 9.71 -8.71 -12.37
CA TYR A 363 9.94 -8.87 -13.81
C TYR A 363 8.67 -8.95 -14.64
N THR A 364 7.53 -9.17 -14.03
CA THR A 364 6.26 -9.41 -14.71
C THR A 364 5.15 -8.59 -14.05
N GLN A 365 5.14 -7.30 -14.29
CA GLN A 365 4.00 -6.44 -14.03
C GLN A 365 3.00 -6.65 -15.16
N PHE A 366 1.72 -6.72 -14.83
CA PHE A 366 0.64 -6.77 -15.79
C PHE A 366 -0.49 -5.87 -15.34
N LEU A 367 -1.16 -5.24 -16.29
CA LEU A 367 -2.29 -4.36 -16.09
C LEU A 367 -3.53 -5.02 -16.67
N VAL A 368 -4.66 -4.88 -15.99
CA VAL A 368 -5.98 -5.36 -16.44
C VAL A 368 -6.94 -4.19 -16.30
N TYR A 369 -7.39 -3.66 -17.42
CA TYR A 369 -8.29 -2.52 -17.45
C TYR A 369 -8.90 -2.34 -18.84
N ASP A 370 -10.02 -1.61 -18.95
CA ASP A 370 -10.60 -1.19 -20.22
C ASP A 370 -9.82 0.02 -20.77
N PHE A 371 -8.82 -0.25 -21.62
CA PHE A 371 -7.93 0.78 -22.16
C PHE A 371 -8.47 1.45 -23.42
N ASP A 372 -9.44 0.86 -24.14
CA ASP A 372 -9.99 1.44 -25.35
C ASP A 372 -11.43 1.95 -25.22
N GLY A 373 -12.04 1.76 -24.04
CA GLY A 373 -13.36 2.26 -23.70
C GLY A 373 -14.51 1.45 -24.31
N ASP A 374 -14.27 0.19 -24.69
CA ASP A 374 -15.31 -0.67 -25.25
C ASP A 374 -16.17 -1.38 -24.18
N GLY A 375 -15.82 -1.23 -22.92
CA GLY A 375 -16.49 -1.82 -21.77
C GLY A 375 -15.97 -3.21 -21.39
N LYS A 376 -14.83 -3.65 -21.95
CA LYS A 376 -14.15 -4.90 -21.63
C LYS A 376 -12.69 -4.64 -21.33
N ALA A 377 -12.18 -5.27 -20.29
CA ALA A 377 -10.80 -5.09 -19.89
C ALA A 377 -9.82 -5.84 -20.82
N GLU A 378 -8.74 -5.17 -21.20
CA GLU A 378 -7.55 -5.77 -21.81
C GLU A 378 -6.55 -6.21 -20.75
N VAL A 379 -5.57 -7.01 -21.20
CA VAL A 379 -4.37 -7.33 -20.41
C VAL A 379 -3.14 -6.78 -21.12
N ILE A 380 -2.36 -5.93 -20.43
CA ILE A 380 -1.09 -5.39 -20.94
C ILE A 380 0.05 -5.91 -20.07
N CYS A 381 1.08 -6.50 -20.67
CA CYS A 381 2.29 -6.88 -19.95
C CYS A 381 3.53 -6.92 -20.82
N LYS A 382 4.71 -6.95 -20.15
CA LYS A 382 6.00 -7.18 -20.78
C LYS A 382 6.09 -8.61 -21.33
N THR A 383 6.52 -8.74 -22.57
CA THR A 383 6.75 -10.01 -23.27
C THR A 383 8.13 -10.03 -23.95
N ALA A 384 8.50 -11.16 -24.52
CA ALA A 384 9.77 -11.34 -25.23
C ALA A 384 9.65 -12.42 -26.31
N ALA A 385 10.73 -12.64 -27.07
CA ALA A 385 10.81 -13.74 -28.01
C ALA A 385 10.50 -15.08 -27.33
N GLY A 386 9.54 -15.82 -27.86
CA GLY A 386 9.05 -17.07 -27.32
C GLY A 386 7.79 -16.98 -26.47
N SER A 387 7.30 -15.76 -26.14
CA SER A 387 6.01 -15.58 -25.47
C SER A 387 4.88 -15.97 -26.41
N LYS A 388 3.84 -16.64 -25.83
CA LYS A 388 2.66 -17.13 -26.56
C LYS A 388 1.39 -16.58 -25.93
N ASP A 389 0.44 -16.25 -26.76
CA ASP A 389 -0.88 -15.79 -26.40
C ASP A 389 -1.81 -16.94 -25.91
N GLY A 390 -3.02 -16.61 -25.51
CA GLY A 390 -4.03 -17.57 -25.04
C GLY A 390 -4.48 -18.59 -26.10
N ALA A 391 -4.23 -18.33 -27.38
CA ALA A 391 -4.47 -19.27 -28.49
C ALA A 391 -3.22 -20.11 -28.86
N GLY A 392 -2.08 -19.86 -28.20
CA GLY A 392 -0.82 -20.56 -28.45
C GLY A 392 0.05 -19.99 -29.57
N ASN A 393 -0.33 -18.85 -30.16
CA ASN A 393 0.46 -18.15 -31.20
C ASN A 393 1.57 -17.34 -30.56
N TYR A 394 2.67 -17.12 -31.27
CA TYR A 394 3.71 -16.21 -30.77
C TYR A 394 3.23 -14.77 -30.83
N VAL A 395 3.40 -14.03 -29.74
CA VAL A 395 2.98 -12.61 -29.66
C VAL A 395 3.67 -11.70 -30.67
N SER A 396 4.83 -12.11 -31.22
CA SER A 396 5.50 -11.40 -32.31
C SER A 396 4.68 -11.34 -33.61
N GLU A 397 3.71 -12.23 -33.79
CA GLU A 397 2.81 -12.24 -34.96
C GLU A 397 1.84 -11.05 -34.95
N ALA A 398 1.51 -10.54 -33.76
CA ALA A 398 0.66 -9.38 -33.54
C ALA A 398 1.38 -8.03 -33.73
N ALA A 399 2.69 -8.02 -33.97
CA ALA A 399 3.42 -6.79 -34.20
C ALA A 399 3.16 -6.22 -35.60
N THR A 400 3.25 -4.90 -35.75
CA THR A 400 3.36 -4.24 -37.07
C THR A 400 4.82 -4.11 -37.48
N ASP A 401 5.75 -3.98 -36.53
CA ASP A 401 7.20 -3.87 -36.79
C ASP A 401 7.78 -5.16 -37.39
N THR A 402 8.44 -5.04 -38.53
CA THR A 402 9.04 -6.18 -39.25
C THR A 402 10.20 -6.84 -38.48
N LYS A 403 10.91 -6.11 -37.63
CA LYS A 403 12.00 -6.66 -36.80
C LYS A 403 11.47 -7.55 -35.69
N ILE A 404 10.30 -7.22 -35.12
CA ILE A 404 9.62 -8.07 -34.15
C ILE A 404 9.09 -9.33 -34.84
N LYS A 405 8.41 -9.19 -35.99
CA LYS A 405 7.90 -10.34 -36.77
C LYS A 405 8.99 -11.32 -37.20
N ALA A 406 10.17 -10.81 -37.53
CA ALA A 406 11.28 -11.62 -38.01
C ALA A 406 12.11 -12.32 -36.91
N VAL A 407 11.75 -12.16 -35.64
CA VAL A 407 12.51 -12.70 -34.52
C VAL A 407 12.48 -14.24 -34.52
N ASN A 408 13.56 -14.84 -34.06
CA ASN A 408 13.57 -16.27 -33.77
C ASN A 408 12.98 -16.53 -32.38
N ASN A 409 11.72 -16.92 -32.32
CA ASN A 409 10.96 -17.19 -31.09
C ASN A 409 11.49 -18.41 -30.30
N THR A 410 12.31 -19.27 -30.90
CA THR A 410 12.87 -20.45 -30.21
C THR A 410 14.25 -20.19 -29.62
N LYS A 411 14.84 -19.02 -29.89
CA LYS A 411 16.17 -18.68 -29.38
C LYS A 411 16.13 -18.40 -27.88
N ASP A 412 17.01 -19.10 -27.16
CA ASP A 412 17.24 -18.86 -25.74
C ASP A 412 18.25 -17.72 -25.56
N TRP A 413 17.85 -16.64 -24.88
CA TRP A 413 18.68 -15.49 -24.60
C TRP A 413 19.23 -15.47 -23.17
N ARG A 414 19.01 -16.55 -22.42
CA ARG A 414 19.60 -16.71 -21.08
C ARG A 414 21.07 -17.07 -21.19
N ASN A 415 21.85 -16.49 -20.30
CA ASN A 415 23.27 -16.86 -20.15
C ASN A 415 23.44 -18.17 -19.35
N SER A 416 24.68 -18.62 -19.16
CA SER A 416 25.00 -19.87 -18.47
C SER A 416 24.58 -19.93 -17.00
N ILE A 417 24.22 -18.78 -16.40
CA ILE A 417 23.72 -18.68 -15.03
C ILE A 417 22.20 -18.36 -14.99
N GLY A 418 21.51 -18.56 -16.10
CA GLY A 418 20.03 -18.47 -16.18
C GLY A 418 19.44 -17.07 -16.24
N LYS A 419 20.25 -16.03 -16.46
CA LYS A 419 19.77 -14.64 -16.58
C LYS A 419 19.55 -14.26 -18.03
N VAL A 420 18.46 -13.54 -18.32
CA VAL A 420 18.17 -13.03 -19.66
C VAL A 420 19.00 -11.78 -19.91
N THR A 421 20.03 -11.87 -20.76
CA THR A 421 20.99 -10.78 -20.97
C THR A 421 20.99 -10.21 -22.39
N GLY A 422 20.08 -10.65 -23.25
CA GLY A 422 19.94 -10.20 -24.63
C GLY A 422 18.55 -10.45 -25.17
N GLY A 423 18.39 -10.25 -26.47
CA GLY A 423 17.11 -10.39 -27.15
C GLY A 423 16.21 -9.16 -27.07
N GLN A 424 15.16 -9.20 -27.85
CA GLN A 424 14.15 -8.15 -27.88
C GLN A 424 13.25 -8.25 -26.65
N GLU A 425 12.87 -7.10 -26.12
CA GLU A 425 11.85 -6.95 -25.08
C GLU A 425 10.67 -6.20 -25.69
N TRP A 426 9.47 -6.66 -25.37
CA TRP A 426 8.24 -6.13 -25.95
C TRP A 426 7.21 -5.78 -24.87
N LEU A 427 6.28 -4.92 -25.25
CA LEU A 427 5.00 -4.72 -24.59
C LEU A 427 3.92 -5.30 -25.49
N THR A 428 3.05 -6.12 -24.94
CA THR A 428 1.93 -6.72 -25.67
C THR A 428 0.62 -6.40 -24.96
N VAL A 429 -0.38 -5.98 -25.73
CA VAL A 429 -1.78 -5.93 -25.30
C VAL A 429 -2.51 -7.17 -25.80
N PHE A 430 -3.29 -7.76 -24.92
CA PHE A 430 -4.08 -8.96 -25.17
C PHE A 430 -5.56 -8.65 -24.97
N ASN A 431 -6.41 -9.19 -25.82
CA ASN A 431 -7.84 -9.21 -25.60
C ASN A 431 -8.17 -9.99 -24.32
N GLY A 432 -8.86 -9.36 -23.38
CA GLY A 432 -9.10 -9.94 -22.07
C GLY A 432 -9.97 -11.18 -22.07
N GLU A 433 -10.98 -11.25 -22.96
CA GLU A 433 -11.90 -12.37 -23.07
C GLU A 433 -11.22 -13.63 -23.63
N THR A 434 -10.32 -13.49 -24.59
CA THR A 434 -9.72 -14.60 -25.34
C THR A 434 -8.25 -14.86 -25.06
N GLY A 435 -7.54 -13.93 -24.42
CA GLY A 435 -6.10 -13.97 -24.22
C GLY A 435 -5.27 -13.82 -25.50
N LYS A 436 -5.88 -13.51 -26.66
CA LYS A 436 -5.18 -13.32 -27.93
C LYS A 436 -4.42 -12.01 -27.96
N ALA A 437 -3.17 -12.04 -28.43
CA ALA A 437 -2.40 -10.82 -28.65
C ALA A 437 -3.06 -9.96 -29.73
N ILE A 438 -3.31 -8.68 -29.42
CA ILE A 438 -3.85 -7.67 -30.35
C ILE A 438 -2.70 -6.92 -31.01
N HIS A 439 -1.77 -6.37 -30.20
CA HIS A 439 -0.63 -5.62 -30.70
C HIS A 439 0.61 -5.82 -29.82
N THR A 440 1.79 -5.86 -30.47
CA THR A 440 3.09 -6.01 -29.82
C THR A 440 4.05 -4.94 -30.34
N VAL A 441 4.67 -4.19 -29.43
CA VAL A 441 5.66 -3.15 -29.72
C VAL A 441 6.94 -3.37 -28.92
N PHE A 442 8.04 -2.71 -29.31
CA PHE A 442 9.26 -2.71 -28.48
C PHE A 442 8.99 -2.08 -27.11
N TYR A 443 9.50 -2.72 -26.05
CA TYR A 443 9.46 -2.15 -24.70
C TYR A 443 10.44 -0.98 -24.55
N ASN A 444 10.00 0.11 -23.98
CA ASN A 444 10.82 1.30 -23.76
C ASN A 444 11.00 1.60 -22.25
N PRO A 445 12.26 1.84 -21.82
CA PRO A 445 13.48 1.69 -22.59
C PRO A 445 13.91 0.22 -22.72
N ASN A 446 14.74 -0.06 -23.72
CA ASN A 446 15.48 -1.31 -23.79
C ASN A 446 16.56 -1.38 -22.68
N ARG A 447 17.30 -2.50 -22.61
CA ARG A 447 18.33 -2.74 -21.57
C ARG A 447 19.44 -1.69 -21.48
N ASN A 448 19.65 -0.90 -22.53
CA ASN A 448 20.63 0.19 -22.55
C ASN A 448 20.05 1.58 -22.30
N GLY A 449 18.76 1.68 -21.98
CA GLY A 449 18.07 2.96 -21.74
C GLY A 449 17.61 3.66 -23.03
N GLY A 450 17.80 3.02 -24.22
CA GLY A 450 17.36 3.53 -25.51
C GLY A 450 15.90 3.17 -25.81
N ILE A 451 15.33 3.86 -26.81
CA ILE A 451 13.99 3.59 -27.32
C ILE A 451 14.05 2.54 -28.44
N GLY A 452 13.21 1.50 -28.30
CA GLY A 452 13.06 0.44 -29.31
C GLY A 452 14.29 -0.44 -29.49
N GLY A 453 14.12 -1.50 -30.29
CA GLY A 453 15.20 -2.36 -30.74
C GLY A 453 15.69 -3.40 -29.73
N GLU A 454 16.62 -4.21 -30.21
CA GLU A 454 17.32 -5.22 -29.40
C GLU A 454 18.57 -4.61 -28.76
N ALA A 455 18.76 -4.84 -27.48
CA ALA A 455 19.95 -4.37 -26.77
C ALA A 455 20.43 -5.39 -25.75
N GLY A 456 21.75 -5.62 -25.72
CA GLY A 456 22.41 -6.32 -24.62
C GLY A 456 22.67 -5.38 -23.43
N TRP A 457 23.17 -5.94 -22.34
CA TRP A 457 23.53 -5.17 -21.14
C TRP A 457 24.87 -4.44 -21.34
N THR A 458 24.83 -3.17 -21.70
CA THR A 458 26.02 -2.30 -21.78
C THR A 458 25.96 -1.14 -20.81
N LYS A 459 24.76 -0.73 -20.38
CA LYS A 459 24.53 0.30 -19.37
C LYS A 459 24.76 -0.25 -17.98
N ASN A 460 25.46 0.49 -17.13
CA ASN A 460 25.53 0.20 -15.70
C ASN A 460 24.33 0.90 -15.02
N TRP A 461 23.33 0.12 -14.64
CA TRP A 461 22.10 0.61 -14.01
C TRP A 461 22.24 0.95 -12.53
N ASP A 462 23.38 0.62 -11.92
CA ASP A 462 23.69 0.95 -10.54
C ASP A 462 25.02 1.68 -10.43
N ASP A 463 25.07 2.92 -10.89
CA ASP A 463 26.25 3.77 -10.83
C ASP A 463 26.50 4.35 -9.44
N ARG A 464 25.48 4.36 -8.55
CA ARG A 464 25.57 4.87 -7.18
C ARG A 464 26.39 3.97 -6.26
N SER A 465 26.21 2.66 -6.35
CA SER A 465 26.88 1.69 -5.49
C SER A 465 28.28 1.33 -5.93
N GLY A 466 28.72 1.78 -7.10
CA GLY A 466 29.97 1.39 -7.73
C GLY A 466 30.00 -0.06 -8.23
N LYS A 467 28.89 -0.80 -8.13
CA LYS A 467 28.75 -2.16 -8.65
C LYS A 467 28.50 -2.14 -10.15
N ASN A 468 29.03 -3.15 -10.84
CA ASN A 468 28.82 -3.30 -12.27
C ASN A 468 27.58 -4.16 -12.54
N ASP A 469 26.44 -3.53 -12.83
CA ASP A 469 25.18 -4.23 -13.13
C ASP A 469 25.14 -4.84 -14.55
N LYS A 470 26.13 -4.60 -15.39
CA LYS A 470 26.17 -5.08 -16.78
C LYS A 470 26.11 -6.60 -16.90
N GLU A 471 26.66 -7.33 -15.93
CA GLU A 471 26.69 -8.79 -15.95
C GLU A 471 25.43 -9.40 -15.33
N TYR A 472 24.75 -8.66 -14.45
CA TYR A 472 23.65 -9.20 -13.66
C TYR A 472 22.28 -8.73 -14.12
N GLY A 473 22.17 -7.54 -14.73
CA GLY A 473 20.88 -6.96 -15.13
C GLY A 473 19.95 -6.74 -13.95
N ASN A 474 20.46 -6.61 -12.73
CA ASN A 474 19.62 -6.59 -11.53
C ASN A 474 18.86 -5.25 -11.41
N ARG A 475 19.56 -4.12 -11.43
CA ARG A 475 18.94 -2.79 -11.28
C ARG A 475 18.19 -2.35 -12.53
N GLY A 476 18.55 -2.84 -13.70
CA GLY A 476 17.84 -2.62 -14.96
C GLY A 476 16.64 -3.55 -15.19
N GLU A 477 16.46 -4.58 -14.37
CA GLU A 477 15.26 -5.44 -14.37
C GLU A 477 14.35 -5.10 -13.18
N ARG A 478 14.04 -3.83 -13.00
CA ARG A 478 13.13 -3.30 -11.99
C ARG A 478 12.00 -2.57 -12.69
N TYR A 479 10.80 -3.12 -12.59
CA TYR A 479 9.62 -2.66 -13.29
C TYR A 479 8.49 -2.35 -12.32
N LEU A 480 7.73 -1.30 -12.62
CA LEU A 480 6.44 -1.01 -12.02
C LEU A 480 5.45 -0.68 -13.14
N ALA A 481 4.17 -0.80 -12.87
CA ALA A 481 3.12 -0.42 -13.82
C ALA A 481 1.89 0.09 -13.09
N ALA A 482 1.17 1.02 -13.72
CA ALA A 482 -0.09 1.57 -13.23
C ALA A 482 -1.00 1.94 -14.40
N VAL A 483 -2.28 2.14 -14.11
CA VAL A 483 -3.27 2.73 -15.01
C VAL A 483 -3.48 4.17 -14.59
N ALA A 484 -3.50 5.11 -15.53
CA ALA A 484 -3.63 6.54 -15.26
C ALA A 484 -4.52 7.25 -16.29
N TYR A 485 -5.37 8.17 -15.82
CA TYR A 485 -6.20 9.03 -16.66
C TYR A 485 -5.44 10.33 -16.99
N LEU A 486 -4.41 10.21 -17.83
CA LEU A 486 -3.49 11.30 -18.17
C LEU A 486 -4.11 12.43 -19.00
N ASP A 487 -5.23 12.18 -19.67
CA ASP A 487 -6.00 13.18 -20.44
C ASP A 487 -7.32 13.53 -19.76
N GLY A 488 -7.45 13.19 -18.49
CA GLY A 488 -8.67 13.40 -17.69
C GLY A 488 -9.66 12.24 -17.76
N PRO A 489 -10.70 12.28 -16.91
CA PRO A 489 -11.61 11.15 -16.67
C PRO A 489 -12.52 10.80 -17.86
N ASP A 490 -12.76 11.76 -18.76
CA ASP A 490 -13.57 11.56 -19.98
C ASP A 490 -12.79 10.85 -21.10
N ALA A 491 -11.47 10.69 -20.92
CA ALA A 491 -10.60 10.02 -21.88
C ALA A 491 -10.35 8.56 -21.47
N ASN A 492 -9.90 7.76 -22.44
CA ASN A 492 -9.42 6.42 -22.14
C ASN A 492 -8.14 6.49 -21.29
N PRO A 493 -7.96 5.57 -20.32
CA PRO A 493 -6.76 5.56 -19.50
C PRO A 493 -5.52 5.10 -20.27
N SER A 494 -4.36 5.54 -19.81
CA SER A 494 -3.06 5.13 -20.32
C SER A 494 -2.43 4.04 -19.46
N ALA A 495 -1.67 3.13 -20.04
CA ALA A 495 -0.76 2.26 -19.33
C ALA A 495 0.53 3.04 -19.03
N VAL A 496 0.89 3.16 -17.75
CA VAL A 496 2.14 3.79 -17.29
C VAL A 496 3.10 2.69 -16.86
N LEU A 497 4.26 2.62 -17.50
CA LEU A 497 5.25 1.59 -17.31
C LEU A 497 6.57 2.22 -16.85
N LEU A 498 7.15 1.69 -15.80
CA LEU A 498 8.39 2.18 -15.23
C LEU A 498 9.48 1.13 -15.33
N ARG A 499 10.71 1.54 -15.67
CA ARG A 499 11.91 0.72 -15.60
C ARG A 499 13.03 1.44 -14.86
N GLY A 500 13.55 0.79 -13.81
CA GLY A 500 14.62 1.32 -12.95
C GLY A 500 14.11 2.31 -11.92
N TYR A 501 14.58 2.18 -10.66
CA TYR A 501 14.19 3.08 -9.57
C TYR A 501 15.31 3.29 -8.52
N TYR A 502 16.44 2.64 -8.66
CA TYR A 502 17.58 2.84 -7.74
C TYR A 502 18.46 4.01 -8.14
N THR A 503 18.69 4.20 -9.45
CA THR A 503 19.44 5.32 -10.03
C THR A 503 18.73 5.84 -11.26
N TYR A 504 19.02 5.32 -12.45
CA TYR A 504 18.27 5.65 -13.66
C TYR A 504 16.81 5.29 -13.50
N SER A 505 15.94 6.21 -13.87
CA SER A 505 14.49 6.02 -13.82
C SER A 505 13.88 6.46 -15.15
N TYR A 506 13.09 5.57 -15.73
CA TYR A 506 12.38 5.81 -16.98
C TYR A 506 10.91 5.48 -16.79
N ILE A 507 10.05 6.36 -17.21
CA ILE A 507 8.61 6.21 -17.15
C ILE A 507 8.07 6.38 -18.56
N TRP A 508 7.22 5.45 -19.00
CA TRP A 508 6.68 5.37 -20.33
C TRP A 508 5.17 5.27 -20.28
N ALA A 509 4.47 6.27 -20.81
CA ALA A 509 3.02 6.27 -20.96
C ALA A 509 2.64 5.78 -22.36
N VAL A 510 1.66 4.88 -22.42
CA VAL A 510 1.21 4.21 -23.62
C VAL A 510 -0.31 4.19 -23.66
N ASP A 511 -0.88 4.66 -24.77
CA ASP A 511 -2.30 4.56 -25.05
C ASP A 511 -2.59 3.32 -25.90
N PHE A 512 -3.81 2.79 -25.77
CA PHE A 512 -4.35 1.75 -26.64
C PHE A 512 -5.64 2.25 -27.29
N ASP A 513 -5.77 2.12 -28.62
CA ASP A 513 -6.92 2.62 -29.38
C ASP A 513 -7.84 1.50 -29.91
N GLY A 514 -7.80 0.33 -29.27
CA GLY A 514 -8.53 -0.87 -29.70
C GLY A 514 -7.80 -1.68 -30.79
N LYS A 515 -6.66 -1.17 -31.31
CA LYS A 515 -5.88 -1.83 -32.36
C LYS A 515 -4.38 -1.77 -32.13
N GLU A 516 -3.88 -0.63 -31.73
CA GLU A 516 -2.45 -0.36 -31.63
C GLU A 516 -2.09 0.30 -30.30
N LEU A 517 -0.97 -0.17 -29.71
CA LEU A 517 -0.29 0.54 -28.63
C LEU A 517 0.49 1.72 -29.21
N LYS A 518 0.34 2.91 -28.62
CA LYS A 518 0.98 4.15 -29.07
C LYS A 518 1.67 4.82 -27.89
N THR A 519 2.94 5.20 -28.07
CA THR A 519 3.61 6.02 -27.07
C THR A 519 2.91 7.37 -26.93
N LYS A 520 2.49 7.71 -25.71
CA LYS A 520 2.01 9.04 -25.37
C LYS A 520 3.21 9.96 -25.09
N TRP A 521 4.02 9.57 -24.14
CA TRP A 521 5.29 10.22 -23.83
C TRP A 521 6.27 9.23 -23.15
N PHE A 522 7.55 9.62 -23.12
CA PHE A 522 8.61 8.86 -22.49
C PHE A 522 9.51 9.80 -21.66
N HIS A 523 9.52 9.63 -20.34
CA HIS A 523 10.36 10.36 -19.40
C HIS A 523 11.65 9.60 -19.12
N ALA A 524 12.79 10.31 -19.13
CA ALA A 524 14.10 9.76 -18.80
C ALA A 524 14.84 10.65 -17.77
N SER A 525 15.03 10.15 -16.57
CA SER A 525 15.86 10.75 -15.52
C SER A 525 17.16 9.97 -15.41
N GLU A 526 18.21 10.46 -16.08
CA GLU A 526 19.56 9.90 -16.11
C GLU A 526 20.56 10.71 -15.30
N GLU A 527 20.17 11.90 -14.84
CA GLU A 527 21.00 12.85 -14.09
C GLU A 527 20.21 13.45 -12.91
N LYS A 528 20.93 13.89 -11.88
CA LYS A 528 20.32 14.42 -10.65
C LYS A 528 19.60 15.77 -10.81
N ASN A 529 19.86 16.51 -11.88
CA ASN A 529 19.39 17.90 -12.04
C ASN A 529 18.78 18.20 -13.40
N LYS A 530 18.76 17.22 -14.31
CA LYS A 530 18.16 17.32 -15.64
C LYS A 530 17.46 16.03 -15.99
N TYR A 531 16.39 16.17 -16.75
CA TYR A 531 15.64 15.03 -17.31
C TYR A 531 15.19 15.35 -18.74
N LYS A 532 14.72 14.34 -19.44
CA LYS A 532 14.24 14.44 -20.81
C LYS A 532 12.81 13.90 -20.89
N VAL A 533 12.00 14.53 -21.72
CA VAL A 533 10.69 14.01 -22.14
C VAL A 533 10.68 13.92 -23.65
N THR A 534 10.29 12.76 -24.17
CA THR A 534 10.07 12.51 -25.59
C THR A 534 8.57 12.38 -25.82
N ASP A 535 8.01 13.19 -26.71
CA ASP A 535 6.59 13.20 -27.02
C ASP A 535 6.17 12.04 -27.97
N ALA A 536 4.88 11.94 -28.24
CA ALA A 536 4.31 10.93 -29.16
C ALA A 536 4.90 10.97 -30.56
N ASN A 537 5.43 12.11 -31.02
CA ASN A 537 6.06 12.27 -32.31
C ASN A 537 7.57 11.94 -32.34
N GLY A 538 8.13 11.56 -31.17
CA GLY A 538 9.54 11.27 -31.01
C GLY A 538 10.43 12.50 -30.79
N ASN A 539 9.86 13.69 -30.58
CA ASN A 539 10.64 14.89 -30.26
C ASN A 539 11.06 14.88 -28.80
N THR A 540 12.35 15.03 -28.56
CA THR A 540 12.90 15.01 -27.20
C THR A 540 13.26 16.41 -26.74
N LYS A 541 12.77 16.80 -25.56
CA LYS A 541 13.11 18.05 -24.88
C LYS A 541 13.84 17.77 -23.57
N THR A 542 14.87 18.55 -23.28
CA THR A 542 15.62 18.49 -22.03
C THR A 542 15.18 19.62 -21.09
N TYR A 543 14.93 19.25 -19.83
CA TYR A 543 14.50 20.16 -18.79
C TYR A 543 15.54 20.23 -17.67
N ASN A 544 15.68 21.41 -17.04
CA ASN A 544 16.39 21.55 -15.77
C ASN A 544 15.36 21.35 -14.63
N ALA A 545 15.65 20.44 -13.72
CA ALA A 545 14.79 20.22 -12.58
C ALA A 545 14.87 21.37 -11.55
N PRO A 546 13.75 21.69 -10.87
CA PRO A 546 13.74 22.65 -9.76
C PRO A 546 14.58 22.13 -8.58
N ILE A 547 14.73 22.94 -7.54
CA ILE A 547 15.37 22.50 -6.29
C ILE A 547 14.43 21.50 -5.60
N ALA A 548 15.01 20.42 -5.04
CA ALA A 548 14.25 19.46 -4.26
C ALA A 548 13.65 20.12 -3.01
N THR A 549 12.40 19.79 -2.68
CA THR A 549 11.63 20.42 -1.61
C THR A 549 12.12 20.04 -0.21
N GLY A 550 12.57 18.80 -0.03
CA GLY A 550 13.00 18.30 1.28
C GLY A 550 14.50 18.27 1.48
N LYS A 551 15.28 18.00 0.43
CA LYS A 551 16.74 17.86 0.50
C LYS A 551 17.45 18.64 -0.62
N VAL A 552 17.92 19.82 -0.34
CA VAL A 552 18.55 20.71 -1.33
C VAL A 552 19.75 20.08 -2.05
N SER A 553 20.53 19.24 -1.36
CA SER A 553 21.69 18.52 -1.94
C SER A 553 21.32 17.18 -2.57
N GLY A 554 20.07 16.75 -2.48
CA GLY A 554 19.56 15.50 -3.04
C GLY A 554 19.35 15.58 -4.54
N SER A 555 18.92 14.45 -5.15
CA SER A 555 18.50 14.43 -6.55
C SER A 555 17.23 15.26 -6.72
N ARG A 556 17.19 16.07 -7.77
CA ARG A 556 16.07 16.95 -8.13
C ARG A 556 15.18 16.34 -9.20
N THR A 557 15.51 15.16 -9.68
CA THR A 557 14.77 14.39 -10.69
C THR A 557 14.39 13.06 -10.11
N CYS A 558 13.75 12.19 -10.92
CA CYS A 558 13.49 10.81 -10.54
C CYS A 558 14.76 9.95 -10.36
N TYR A 559 15.94 10.43 -10.79
CA TYR A 559 17.21 9.73 -10.63
C TYR A 559 17.52 9.45 -9.15
N GLY A 560 17.53 8.19 -8.75
CA GLY A 560 17.83 7.79 -7.37
C GLY A 560 16.72 8.06 -6.35
N ASN A 561 15.55 8.49 -6.80
CA ASN A 561 14.40 8.85 -5.98
C ASN A 561 13.22 7.88 -6.14
N GLY A 562 13.37 6.80 -6.90
CA GLY A 562 12.30 5.84 -7.12
C GLY A 562 12.02 4.95 -5.92
N ASN A 563 10.89 4.25 -5.95
CA ASN A 563 10.42 3.38 -4.89
C ASN A 563 10.04 2.01 -5.48
N HIS A 564 9.80 1.01 -4.62
CA HIS A 564 9.24 -0.29 -5.02
C HIS A 564 7.75 -0.26 -5.32
N ASN A 565 7.09 0.89 -5.13
CA ASN A 565 5.69 1.13 -5.42
C ASN A 565 5.52 2.32 -6.37
N ILE A 566 4.35 2.39 -6.99
CA ILE A 566 3.87 3.51 -7.79
C ILE A 566 2.45 3.84 -7.35
N SER A 567 2.10 5.12 -7.32
CA SER A 567 0.75 5.60 -7.03
C SER A 567 0.34 6.63 -8.08
N VAL A 568 -0.95 6.68 -8.35
CA VAL A 568 -1.53 7.54 -9.38
C VAL A 568 -2.77 8.22 -8.82
N GLY A 569 -2.99 9.47 -9.20
CA GLY A 569 -4.18 10.24 -8.84
C GLY A 569 -4.06 11.68 -9.30
N ASP A 570 -5.17 12.38 -9.37
CA ASP A 570 -5.24 13.83 -9.62
C ASP A 570 -4.85 14.57 -8.34
N TYR A 571 -3.56 14.89 -8.19
CA TYR A 571 -3.04 15.51 -6.96
C TYR A 571 -3.15 17.02 -6.95
N ASP A 572 -3.08 17.68 -8.10
CA ASP A 572 -3.10 19.13 -8.21
C ASP A 572 -4.45 19.71 -8.64
N GLY A 573 -5.40 18.82 -9.00
CA GLY A 573 -6.78 19.15 -9.26
C GLY A 573 -7.06 19.71 -10.64
N ASP A 574 -6.23 19.38 -11.59
CA ASP A 574 -6.44 19.79 -12.96
C ASP A 574 -7.36 18.81 -13.75
N GLY A 575 -7.74 17.69 -13.12
CA GLY A 575 -8.58 16.64 -13.68
C GLY A 575 -7.83 15.53 -14.37
N CYS A 576 -6.49 15.59 -14.42
CA CYS A 576 -5.63 14.56 -14.97
C CYS A 576 -4.84 13.89 -13.86
N ASP A 577 -4.46 12.63 -14.05
CA ASP A 577 -3.68 11.92 -13.04
C ASP A 577 -2.19 12.28 -13.09
N GLU A 578 -1.59 12.50 -11.92
CA GLU A 578 -0.16 12.53 -11.66
C GLU A 578 0.35 11.15 -11.26
N ILE A 579 1.69 10.99 -11.32
CA ILE A 579 2.36 9.73 -11.05
C ILE A 579 3.43 9.92 -9.98
N THR A 580 3.21 9.36 -8.79
CA THR A 580 4.20 9.31 -7.70
C THR A 580 4.84 7.93 -7.62
N PHE A 581 6.17 7.87 -7.52
CA PHE A 581 6.89 6.60 -7.35
C PHE A 581 8.09 6.74 -6.40
N GLY A 582 7.91 7.42 -5.30
CA GLY A 582 8.91 7.63 -4.26
C GLY A 582 9.10 9.09 -3.91
N ALA A 583 10.36 9.50 -3.80
CA ALA A 583 10.73 10.87 -3.49
C ALA A 583 10.61 11.82 -4.71
N SER A 584 9.73 11.51 -5.65
CA SER A 584 9.42 12.36 -6.81
C SER A 584 8.07 12.00 -7.44
N ALA A 585 7.47 12.97 -8.13
CA ALA A 585 6.25 12.79 -8.90
C ALA A 585 6.37 13.45 -10.28
N LEU A 586 5.60 12.92 -11.23
CA LEU A 586 5.47 13.44 -12.59
C LEU A 586 4.06 13.96 -12.82
N ASN A 587 3.96 15.00 -13.62
CA ASN A 587 2.74 15.48 -14.22
C ASN A 587 2.20 14.49 -15.28
N ASN A 588 0.94 14.63 -15.61
CA ASN A 588 0.23 13.89 -16.67
C ASN A 588 0.94 13.91 -18.04
N ASP A 589 1.71 14.96 -18.35
CA ASP A 589 2.48 15.13 -19.58
C ASP A 589 3.91 14.54 -19.53
N GLY A 590 4.27 13.86 -18.45
CA GLY A 590 5.59 13.28 -18.21
C GLY A 590 6.65 14.27 -17.77
N THR A 591 6.32 15.54 -17.53
CA THR A 591 7.24 16.50 -16.88
C THR A 591 7.31 16.23 -15.39
N LEU A 592 8.42 16.66 -14.75
CA LEU A 592 8.58 16.51 -13.31
C LEU A 592 7.65 17.48 -12.58
N LEU A 593 6.79 16.97 -11.72
CA LEU A 593 5.96 17.77 -10.82
C LEU A 593 6.84 18.32 -9.67
N TYR A 594 7.45 17.41 -8.91
CA TYR A 594 8.41 17.75 -7.84
C TYR A 594 9.40 16.61 -7.58
N SER A 595 10.39 16.90 -6.73
CA SER A 595 11.24 15.91 -6.06
C SER A 595 11.46 16.37 -4.63
N THR A 596 11.29 15.49 -3.65
CA THR A 596 11.69 15.74 -2.25
C THR A 596 13.18 15.54 -2.06
N GLY A 597 13.83 14.75 -2.90
CA GLY A 597 15.28 14.50 -2.88
C GLY A 597 15.74 13.59 -1.74
N PHE A 598 14.84 12.86 -1.08
CA PHE A 598 15.17 11.95 0.01
C PHE A 598 15.69 10.58 -0.42
N GLY A 599 15.76 10.32 -1.73
CA GLY A 599 16.37 9.11 -2.25
C GLY A 599 15.40 7.94 -2.42
N HIS A 600 15.96 6.75 -2.61
CA HIS A 600 15.21 5.54 -2.85
C HIS A 600 14.46 5.06 -1.59
N GLY A 601 13.32 4.41 -1.79
CA GLY A 601 12.50 3.86 -0.69
C GLY A 601 11.71 2.61 -1.07
N ASP A 602 11.03 2.02 -0.09
CA ASP A 602 10.37 0.71 -0.22
C ASP A 602 8.85 0.76 -0.13
N ALA A 603 8.25 1.84 0.38
CA ALA A 603 6.80 1.96 0.47
C ALA A 603 6.34 3.40 0.27
N ILE A 604 5.20 3.54 -0.40
CA ILE A 604 4.47 4.79 -0.62
C ILE A 604 3.00 4.54 -0.31
N HIS A 605 2.37 5.50 0.34
CA HIS A 605 0.92 5.58 0.46
C HIS A 605 0.49 7.01 0.13
N VAL A 606 -0.43 7.15 -0.81
CA VAL A 606 -0.98 8.45 -1.21
C VAL A 606 -2.49 8.45 -0.99
N GLY A 607 -3.00 9.51 -0.42
CA GLY A 607 -4.42 9.69 -0.16
C GLY A 607 -4.68 10.93 0.70
N ASP A 608 -5.91 11.14 1.09
CA ASP A 608 -6.31 12.16 2.07
C ASP A 608 -5.93 11.63 3.48
N ILE A 609 -4.63 11.69 3.79
CA ILE A 609 -4.06 11.18 5.05
C ILE A 609 -4.42 12.12 6.20
N ASP A 610 -4.31 13.43 5.96
CA ASP A 610 -4.71 14.48 6.89
C ASP A 610 -5.91 15.27 6.33
N PRO A 611 -7.16 14.84 6.60
CA PRO A 611 -8.35 15.47 6.05
C PRO A 611 -8.63 16.89 6.58
N ASP A 612 -7.78 17.44 7.46
CA ASP A 612 -7.81 18.84 7.89
C ASP A 612 -6.95 19.74 6.97
N ARG A 613 -6.19 19.15 6.05
CA ARG A 613 -5.45 19.82 4.99
C ARG A 613 -6.19 19.67 3.65
N PRO A 614 -6.19 20.68 2.77
CA PRO A 614 -6.70 20.53 1.41
C PRO A 614 -5.75 19.65 0.57
N GLY A 615 -6.30 18.77 -0.25
CA GLY A 615 -5.55 17.93 -1.19
C GLY A 615 -5.24 16.55 -0.64
N MET A 616 -4.22 15.94 -1.17
CA MET A 616 -3.73 14.61 -0.77
C MET A 616 -2.30 14.72 -0.22
N GLU A 617 -1.94 13.79 0.65
CA GLU A 617 -0.58 13.62 1.14
C GLU A 617 0.03 12.31 0.62
N SER A 618 1.36 12.31 0.56
CA SER A 618 2.17 11.12 0.30
C SER A 618 3.02 10.78 1.52
N PHE A 619 2.83 9.60 2.07
CA PHE A 619 3.70 9.02 3.09
C PHE A 619 4.70 8.09 2.42
N THR A 620 5.99 8.37 2.58
CA THR A 620 7.09 7.65 1.92
C THR A 620 8.15 7.23 2.94
N VAL A 621 8.64 6.00 2.85
CA VAL A 621 9.78 5.50 3.64
C VAL A 621 11.01 5.32 2.77
N HIS A 622 12.21 5.53 3.33
CA HIS A 622 13.48 5.62 2.61
C HIS A 622 14.51 4.60 3.10
N GLU A 623 15.28 4.03 2.17
CA GLU A 623 16.38 3.10 2.50
C GLU A 623 17.56 3.81 3.20
N GLU A 624 17.86 5.04 2.84
CA GLU A 624 18.94 5.78 3.49
C GLU A 624 18.52 6.22 4.90
N SER A 625 19.14 5.64 5.92
CA SER A 625 18.82 5.85 7.34
C SER A 625 18.74 7.32 7.76
N GLN A 626 19.51 8.20 7.10
CA GLN A 626 19.46 9.63 7.36
C GLN A 626 18.15 10.31 6.96
N TYR A 627 17.29 9.64 6.19
CA TYR A 627 16.02 10.20 5.71
C TYR A 627 14.80 9.54 6.36
N GLY A 628 14.91 8.28 6.79
CA GLY A 628 13.86 7.56 7.51
C GLY A 628 12.52 7.52 6.78
N TRP A 629 11.64 8.45 7.09
CA TRP A 629 10.34 8.62 6.41
C TRP A 629 9.95 10.10 6.34
N ASP A 630 9.05 10.41 5.43
CA ASP A 630 8.41 11.72 5.33
C ASP A 630 6.93 11.62 4.96
N LEU A 631 6.17 12.63 5.36
CA LEU A 631 4.85 12.96 4.89
C LEU A 631 4.95 14.29 4.16
N HIS A 632 4.50 14.34 2.93
CA HIS A 632 4.53 15.56 2.12
C HIS A 632 3.23 15.75 1.34
N ASP A 633 2.96 16.98 0.96
CA ASP A 633 1.86 17.36 0.09
C ASP A 633 2.06 16.73 -1.30
N ALA A 634 1.07 15.97 -1.78
CA ALA A 634 1.21 15.17 -3.00
C ALA A 634 1.23 16.01 -4.29
N ALA A 635 0.69 17.24 -4.27
CA ALA A 635 0.70 18.14 -5.41
C ALA A 635 2.01 18.94 -5.52
N THR A 636 2.62 19.30 -4.40
CA THR A 636 3.74 20.26 -4.37
C THR A 636 5.05 19.65 -3.91
N GLY A 637 5.02 18.51 -3.23
CA GLY A 637 6.17 17.90 -2.56
C GLY A 637 6.64 18.68 -1.33
N GLU A 638 5.86 19.64 -0.80
CA GLU A 638 6.17 20.34 0.44
C GLU A 638 6.17 19.37 1.62
N ILE A 639 7.26 19.34 2.37
CA ILE A 639 7.42 18.45 3.51
C ILE A 639 6.56 18.93 4.69
N ILE A 640 5.57 18.14 5.08
CA ILE A 640 4.71 18.40 6.23
C ILE A 640 5.42 17.98 7.50
N CYS A 641 5.90 16.74 7.54
CA CYS A 641 6.74 16.24 8.63
C CYS A 641 7.65 15.12 8.14
N SER A 642 8.71 14.87 8.88
CA SER A 642 9.67 13.81 8.57
C SER A 642 10.43 13.36 9.80
N SER A 643 10.97 12.15 9.77
CA SER A 643 11.84 11.63 10.82
C SER A 643 13.01 10.86 10.22
N THR A 644 14.18 11.00 10.82
CA THR A 644 15.35 10.21 10.45
C THR A 644 15.23 8.79 11.00
N GLY A 645 15.71 7.79 10.26
CA GLY A 645 15.84 6.42 10.73
C GLY A 645 17.24 6.13 11.31
N SER A 646 17.37 4.98 11.94
CA SER A 646 18.66 4.47 12.43
C SER A 646 19.32 3.48 11.45
N ALA A 647 18.52 2.96 10.53
CA ALA A 647 18.90 2.01 9.49
C ALA A 647 17.96 2.19 8.28
N ASP A 648 18.00 1.25 7.36
CA ASP A 648 17.05 1.14 6.24
C ASP A 648 15.62 0.98 6.78
N ASN A 649 14.73 1.89 6.42
CA ASN A 649 13.30 1.79 6.69
C ASN A 649 12.63 1.00 5.56
N GLY A 650 12.76 -0.31 5.63
CA GLY A 650 12.30 -1.20 4.57
C GLY A 650 10.80 -1.40 4.50
N ARG A 651 10.00 -0.84 5.41
CA ARG A 651 8.54 -0.99 5.41
C ARG A 651 7.84 0.23 6.02
N GLY A 652 6.69 0.52 5.45
CA GLY A 652 5.77 1.54 5.94
C GLY A 652 4.33 1.19 5.59
N ILE A 653 3.41 1.69 6.37
CA ILE A 653 1.97 1.59 6.14
C ILE A 653 1.31 2.90 6.52
N ALA A 654 0.32 3.32 5.74
CA ALA A 654 -0.63 4.35 6.11
C ALA A 654 -2.04 3.84 5.80
N ALA A 655 -2.94 3.93 6.77
CA ALA A 655 -4.34 3.53 6.64
C ALA A 655 -5.14 4.11 7.80
N ASP A 656 -6.43 4.27 7.62
CA ASP A 656 -7.39 4.56 8.69
C ASP A 656 -7.56 3.29 9.55
N ILE A 657 -6.81 3.20 10.65
CA ILE A 657 -6.74 2.02 11.53
C ILE A 657 -7.50 2.27 12.82
N ILE A 658 -7.53 3.51 13.30
CA ILE A 658 -8.15 3.90 14.57
C ILE A 658 -9.41 4.70 14.27
N GLU A 659 -10.56 4.04 14.23
CA GLU A 659 -11.88 4.59 13.90
C GLU A 659 -12.22 5.93 14.58
N LYS A 660 -11.65 6.21 15.75
CA LYS A 660 -11.89 7.43 16.53
C LYS A 660 -10.99 8.60 16.15
N HIS A 661 -9.95 8.36 15.38
CA HIS A 661 -9.07 9.40 14.87
C HIS A 661 -9.46 9.74 13.44
N ARG A 662 -9.63 11.00 13.17
CA ARG A 662 -9.90 11.47 11.83
C ARG A 662 -8.61 11.45 11.02
N GLY A 663 -8.65 10.86 9.83
CA GLY A 663 -7.50 10.68 8.95
C GLY A 663 -6.85 9.31 9.09
N TRP A 664 -5.70 9.14 8.48
CA TRP A 664 -4.98 7.87 8.50
C TRP A 664 -3.83 7.88 9.49
N GLU A 665 -3.66 6.79 10.21
CA GLU A 665 -2.41 6.52 10.92
C GLU A 665 -1.37 6.01 9.95
N PHE A 666 -0.11 6.37 10.21
CA PHE A 666 1.03 5.82 9.48
C PHE A 666 2.14 5.36 10.42
N ALA A 667 2.83 4.31 10.00
CA ALA A 667 3.92 3.72 10.75
C ALA A 667 5.05 3.28 9.81
N SER A 668 6.26 3.38 10.30
CA SER A 668 7.47 2.92 9.62
C SER A 668 8.29 2.06 10.56
N SER A 669 8.99 1.06 10.00
CA SER A 669 9.91 0.21 10.75
C SER A 669 11.27 0.11 10.06
N ASN A 670 12.34 0.07 10.86
CA ASN A 670 13.73 -0.25 10.47
C ASN A 670 14.15 -1.60 11.04
#